data_4d97a98363b5e1cfa98076f9df69ffb7
#
_entry.id   4d97a98363b5e1cfa98076f9df69ffb7
#
_cell.length_a   1.000
_cell.length_b   1.000
_cell.length_c   1.000
_cell.angle_alpha   90.00
_cell.angle_beta   90.00
_cell.angle_gamma   90.00
#
_symmetry.space_group_name_H-M   'P 1'
#
loop_
_entity.id
_entity.type
_entity.pdbx_description
1 polymer ?
#
loop_
_entity_poly.entity_id
_entity_poly.type
_entity_poly.pdbx_seq_one_letter_code
_entity_poly.pdbx_strand_id
1 'polypeptide(L)'
;MRKWVYLFTEGNADMRELLGGKGANLAEMTNLGLPVPQGFTITTEACTQYYEDGREINDEIFGQIMEYIDKLQEITGKKFGDRENPLLVSVRSGARASMPGMMDTILNLGLNETVVHTLAEKSNNPRWAWDCYRRFIQMYSDVVMEVGKKYFEQLIDKMKSKKGVTQDVDLDAEDLKELANQFKEEYKSKIGEEFPTDPKDQLMGAIKAVFRSWDNPRANVYRRDNDIPYSWGTAVNVQSMAFGNMGDDCGTGVAFTRNPATGEKGLFGEFLTNAQGEDVVAGVRTPMKISEMEEKFPEAFSQFSDVCRTLEEHYRDMQDMEFTVEHGKLYMLQTRNGKRTAQAALKIACDLVDAGMRTEEEAVAMIDPRNLDSLLHPTFDQSAIVRARLIGKALGAAPGAASGKIVFTAADAEDWAARGEKVVLVRLETSPEDITGMKVAQGILTVRGGMTSHAAVVARGMGACCVSGCGDIIMDEANKKFTLGGKEYHEGDTISFDGTTGNIYDGAVPTVDAQIAGEFGRIMGWADKYRTLKVRTNADTPTDAKKARELGAEGIGLCRTEHMFFDEDRIEAFREMIVSDTLEEREEALKKIEPLQQGDFEQLFEAMEGNPVTIRFLDPPLHEFVPRTDADIEKLAKAKGKTVEQIKTKIDSLTEFNPMMGHRGIRLDVTYPEIAKMQTVAVIRAAVNVAKKHPDWEIVPEIMIPLVGDVKELKYVKDVVVASADEELKALKSDLRYEVGTMIEIPRAALTADKIAEDAEFFCFGTNDLTQMTYGFSRDDAGKFLQAYYERKIFENDPFAKLDQDGVGELMDMAIKKGKSVRADLHCGICGEHGGDPSSIEFCHKIGLDYVSCSPFRVPIARLAAAQAAIAESRQ
;
A
#
# COMPACT_ATOMS: atom_id res chain seq x y z
N MET A 1 33.27 -20.92 11.58
CA MET A 1 32.02 -21.61 11.25
C MET A 1 30.88 -20.63 11.52
N ARG A 2 30.02 -20.38 10.52
CA ARG A 2 28.91 -19.44 10.65
C ARG A 2 27.79 -20.06 11.47
N LYS A 3 27.12 -19.26 12.34
CA LYS A 3 26.02 -19.74 13.15
C LYS A 3 24.70 -19.55 12.39
N TRP A 4 24.03 -20.66 12.08
CA TRP A 4 22.78 -20.68 11.32
C TRP A 4 21.55 -20.92 12.20
N VAL A 5 21.74 -21.44 13.42
CA VAL A 5 20.67 -21.87 14.31
C VAL A 5 20.89 -21.31 15.72
N TYR A 6 19.80 -20.84 16.34
CA TYR A 6 19.82 -20.25 17.68
C TYR A 6 18.75 -20.89 18.56
N LEU A 7 19.12 -21.32 19.79
CA LEU A 7 18.12 -21.64 20.80
C LEU A 7 17.36 -20.37 21.20
N PHE A 8 16.14 -20.51 21.72
CA PHE A 8 15.39 -19.34 22.23
C PHE A 8 16.17 -18.61 23.34
N THR A 9 16.94 -19.36 24.15
CA THR A 9 17.82 -18.79 25.18
C THR A 9 19.05 -18.05 24.62
N GLU A 10 19.35 -18.20 23.35
CA GLU A 10 20.49 -17.57 22.70
C GLU A 10 20.12 -16.30 21.93
N GLY A 11 18.84 -15.95 21.87
CA GLY A 11 18.34 -14.79 21.11
C GLY A 11 17.68 -13.74 21.98
N ASN A 12 17.27 -12.65 21.35
CA ASN A 12 16.52 -11.56 21.98
C ASN A 12 15.71 -10.78 20.93
N ALA A 13 14.92 -9.79 21.37
CA ALA A 13 14.06 -8.97 20.52
C ALA A 13 14.82 -8.15 19.46
N ASP A 14 16.08 -7.80 19.70
CA ASP A 14 16.90 -6.98 18.79
C ASP A 14 17.39 -7.79 17.57
N MET A 15 17.25 -9.10 17.61
CA MET A 15 17.69 -10.01 16.53
C MET A 15 16.60 -10.30 15.51
N ARG A 16 15.65 -9.40 15.34
CA ARG A 16 14.51 -9.57 14.42
C ARG A 16 14.92 -9.82 12.99
N GLU A 17 16.00 -9.20 12.53
CA GLU A 17 16.50 -9.39 11.15
C GLU A 17 16.95 -10.83 10.92
N LEU A 18 17.56 -11.44 11.91
CA LEU A 18 18.16 -12.78 11.83
C LEU A 18 17.16 -13.88 12.21
N LEU A 19 16.37 -13.66 13.26
CA LEU A 19 15.45 -14.66 13.81
C LEU A 19 14.01 -14.53 13.29
N GLY A 20 13.71 -13.47 12.54
CA GLY A 20 12.35 -13.11 12.17
C GLY A 20 11.59 -12.53 13.37
N GLY A 21 10.37 -12.05 13.14
CA GLY A 21 9.55 -11.48 14.21
C GLY A 21 9.16 -12.50 15.28
N LYS A 22 8.70 -13.67 14.87
CA LYS A 22 8.29 -14.75 15.81
C LYS A 22 9.46 -15.27 16.62
N GLY A 23 10.58 -15.58 15.98
CA GLY A 23 11.75 -16.12 16.65
C GLY A 23 12.36 -15.17 17.67
N ALA A 24 12.47 -13.90 17.31
CA ALA A 24 12.96 -12.86 18.22
C ALA A 24 12.04 -12.70 19.45
N ASN A 25 10.74 -12.72 19.25
CA ASN A 25 9.77 -12.59 20.34
C ASN A 25 9.70 -13.84 21.25
N LEU A 26 9.84 -15.03 20.68
CA LEU A 26 9.95 -16.26 21.48
C LEU A 26 11.20 -16.23 22.37
N ALA A 27 12.31 -15.78 21.81
CA ALA A 27 13.55 -15.59 22.58
C ALA A 27 13.38 -14.56 23.69
N GLU A 28 12.76 -13.43 23.39
CA GLU A 28 12.53 -12.36 24.36
C GLU A 28 11.60 -12.79 25.49
N MET A 29 10.50 -13.47 25.19
CA MET A 29 9.62 -14.03 26.22
C MET A 29 10.34 -15.04 27.11
N THR A 30 11.23 -15.85 26.53
CA THR A 30 12.06 -16.79 27.27
C THR A 30 12.98 -16.05 28.24
N ASN A 31 13.63 -14.98 27.78
CA ASN A 31 14.51 -14.14 28.60
C ASN A 31 13.76 -13.44 29.75
N LEU A 32 12.50 -13.10 29.55
CA LEU A 32 11.64 -12.51 30.57
C LEU A 32 11.14 -13.53 31.61
N GLY A 33 11.52 -14.81 31.49
CA GLY A 33 11.09 -15.85 32.37
C GLY A 33 9.65 -16.31 32.20
N LEU A 34 9.02 -16.00 31.05
CA LEU A 34 7.66 -16.42 30.75
C LEU A 34 7.60 -17.89 30.34
N PRO A 35 6.45 -18.56 30.52
CA PRO A 35 6.32 -19.98 30.23
C PRO A 35 6.21 -20.26 28.74
N VAL A 36 7.34 -20.39 28.07
CA VAL A 36 7.44 -20.62 26.62
C VAL A 36 7.92 -22.05 26.39
N PRO A 37 7.22 -22.88 25.60
CA PRO A 37 7.76 -24.16 25.19
C PRO A 37 9.08 -23.94 24.44
N GLN A 38 10.13 -24.63 24.86
CA GLN A 38 11.48 -24.39 24.34
C GLN A 38 11.64 -24.87 22.89
N GLY A 39 12.60 -24.29 22.19
CA GLY A 39 12.88 -24.59 20.81
C GLY A 39 14.09 -23.82 20.28
N PHE A 40 14.23 -23.83 18.97
CA PHE A 40 15.28 -23.10 18.28
C PHE A 40 14.76 -22.46 17.00
N THR A 41 15.49 -21.48 16.52
CA THR A 41 15.19 -20.75 15.27
C THR A 41 16.31 -20.98 14.27
N ILE A 42 15.94 -21.38 13.06
CA ILE A 42 16.81 -21.44 11.88
C ILE A 42 16.71 -20.07 11.21
N THR A 43 17.84 -19.41 11.00
CA THR A 43 17.88 -18.00 10.63
C THR A 43 17.36 -17.67 9.23
N THR A 44 17.01 -16.41 9.02
CA THR A 44 16.67 -15.86 7.69
C THR A 44 17.83 -16.00 6.71
N GLU A 45 19.05 -15.92 7.18
CA GLU A 45 20.26 -16.13 6.37
C GLU A 45 20.37 -17.56 5.84
N ALA A 46 19.92 -18.55 6.61
CA ALA A 46 19.83 -19.93 6.14
C ALA A 46 18.83 -20.08 5.00
N CYS A 47 17.73 -19.34 5.03
CA CYS A 47 16.77 -19.29 3.93
C CYS A 47 17.39 -18.71 2.66
N THR A 48 18.09 -17.60 2.78
CA THR A 48 18.80 -16.98 1.65
C THR A 48 19.83 -17.94 1.06
N GLN A 49 20.60 -18.62 1.92
CA GLN A 49 21.58 -19.62 1.48
C GLN A 49 20.93 -20.81 0.78
N TYR A 50 19.76 -21.25 1.24
CA TYR A 50 18.97 -22.31 0.59
C TYR A 50 18.67 -21.97 -0.89
N TYR A 51 18.28 -20.71 -1.17
CA TYR A 51 18.02 -20.28 -2.55
C TYR A 51 19.29 -20.11 -3.37
N GLU A 52 20.36 -19.61 -2.79
CA GLU A 52 21.68 -19.51 -3.45
C GLU A 52 22.24 -20.89 -3.83
N ASP A 53 21.99 -21.90 -3.00
CA ASP A 53 22.41 -23.29 -3.23
C ASP A 53 21.44 -24.10 -4.12
N GLY A 54 20.58 -23.43 -4.87
CA GLY A 54 19.65 -24.09 -5.80
C GLY A 54 18.49 -24.82 -5.14
N ARG A 55 17.96 -24.26 -4.05
CA ARG A 55 16.87 -24.80 -3.23
C ARG A 55 17.25 -26.10 -2.49
N GLU A 56 18.46 -26.13 -1.99
CA GLU A 56 18.98 -27.22 -1.18
C GLU A 56 19.56 -26.68 0.14
N ILE A 57 19.42 -27.47 1.20
CA ILE A 57 20.02 -27.19 2.50
C ILE A 57 21.43 -27.79 2.51
N ASN A 58 22.47 -26.97 2.66
CA ASN A 58 23.84 -27.45 2.66
C ASN A 58 24.19 -28.24 3.92
N ASP A 59 25.33 -28.97 3.86
CA ASP A 59 25.76 -29.85 4.97
C ASP A 59 26.02 -29.10 6.26
N GLU A 60 26.51 -27.86 6.21
CA GLU A 60 26.77 -27.04 7.39
C GLU A 60 25.48 -26.67 8.13
N ILE A 61 24.47 -26.21 7.39
CA ILE A 61 23.14 -25.89 7.96
C ILE A 61 22.48 -27.16 8.50
N PHE A 62 22.50 -28.24 7.72
CA PHE A 62 21.97 -29.54 8.12
C PHE A 62 22.60 -30.03 9.44
N GLY A 63 23.93 -29.98 9.52
CA GLY A 63 24.67 -30.37 10.71
C GLY A 63 24.28 -29.58 11.97
N GLN A 64 24.12 -28.27 11.83
CA GLN A 64 23.67 -27.42 12.94
C GLN A 64 22.21 -27.73 13.34
N ILE A 65 21.32 -27.98 12.39
CA ILE A 65 19.94 -28.39 12.71
C ILE A 65 19.95 -29.67 13.56
N MET A 66 20.74 -30.66 13.16
CA MET A 66 20.86 -31.92 13.91
C MET A 66 21.45 -31.75 15.32
N GLU A 67 22.47 -30.91 15.43
CA GLU A 67 23.06 -30.53 16.73
C GLU A 67 22.02 -29.87 17.63
N TYR A 68 21.19 -28.97 17.11
CA TYR A 68 20.20 -28.23 17.90
C TYR A 68 18.98 -29.11 18.26
N ILE A 69 18.66 -30.13 17.48
CA ILE A 69 17.69 -31.14 17.88
C ILE A 69 18.21 -31.88 19.12
N ASP A 70 19.48 -32.26 19.15
CA ASP A 70 20.08 -32.88 20.30
C ASP A 70 20.03 -31.99 21.55
N LYS A 71 20.33 -30.70 21.39
CA LYS A 71 20.20 -29.71 22.47
C LYS A 71 18.75 -29.58 22.97
N LEU A 72 17.79 -29.57 22.08
CA LEU A 72 16.38 -29.49 22.45
C LEU A 72 15.93 -30.75 23.21
N GLN A 73 16.41 -31.91 22.84
CA GLN A 73 16.17 -33.15 23.55
C GLN A 73 16.70 -33.09 24.99
N GLU A 74 17.88 -32.54 25.20
CA GLU A 74 18.46 -32.36 26.55
C GLU A 74 17.60 -31.37 27.37
N ILE A 75 17.16 -30.26 26.80
CA ILE A 75 16.36 -29.23 27.48
C ILE A 75 15.00 -29.78 27.90
N THR A 76 14.34 -30.55 27.02
CA THR A 76 12.98 -31.05 27.27
C THR A 76 12.96 -32.38 28.03
N GLY A 77 14.09 -33.12 28.06
CA GLY A 77 14.16 -34.45 28.59
C GLY A 77 13.41 -35.50 27.77
N LYS A 78 13.04 -35.14 26.54
CA LYS A 78 12.31 -35.99 25.60
C LYS A 78 13.18 -36.22 24.36
N LYS A 79 13.00 -37.39 23.72
CA LYS A 79 13.77 -37.76 22.54
C LYS A 79 12.89 -37.83 21.31
N PHE A 80 13.39 -37.31 20.20
CA PHE A 80 12.71 -37.30 18.92
C PHE A 80 12.62 -38.71 18.34
N GLY A 81 11.41 -39.24 18.21
CA GLY A 81 11.15 -40.61 17.75
C GLY A 81 11.30 -41.68 18.82
N ASP A 82 11.44 -41.33 20.09
CA ASP A 82 11.64 -42.29 21.19
C ASP A 82 10.37 -43.11 21.47
N ARG A 83 10.57 -44.36 21.93
CA ARG A 83 9.48 -45.26 22.32
C ARG A 83 9.00 -45.00 23.74
N GLU A 84 9.80 -44.39 24.57
CA GLU A 84 9.50 -44.20 26.00
C GLU A 84 9.01 -42.78 26.30
N ASN A 85 9.71 -41.78 25.81
CA ASN A 85 9.39 -40.38 26.06
C ASN A 85 9.61 -39.53 24.80
N PRO A 86 8.69 -39.60 23.84
CA PRO A 86 8.86 -38.94 22.53
C PRO A 86 8.70 -37.44 22.59
N LEU A 87 9.59 -36.74 21.89
CA LEU A 87 9.49 -35.31 21.62
C LEU A 87 8.62 -35.09 20.37
N LEU A 88 7.64 -34.21 20.48
CA LEU A 88 6.92 -33.66 19.32
C LEU A 88 7.24 -32.18 19.20
N VAL A 89 7.36 -31.71 17.95
CA VAL A 89 7.66 -30.30 17.67
C VAL A 89 6.71 -29.73 16.66
N SER A 90 6.55 -28.40 16.70
CA SER A 90 5.96 -27.63 15.61
C SER A 90 7.05 -26.98 14.77
N VAL A 91 6.78 -26.78 13.49
CA VAL A 91 7.63 -26.02 12.56
C VAL A 91 6.80 -24.86 12.04
N ARG A 92 7.25 -23.64 12.28
CA ARG A 92 6.54 -22.40 11.90
C ARG A 92 7.47 -21.48 11.16
N SER A 93 6.92 -20.80 10.14
CA SER A 93 7.60 -19.70 9.47
C SER A 93 7.68 -18.48 10.39
N GLY A 94 8.66 -17.62 10.14
CA GLY A 94 8.81 -16.36 10.87
C GLY A 94 9.62 -15.37 10.08
N ALA A 95 8.94 -14.58 9.23
CA ALA A 95 9.59 -13.49 8.51
C ALA A 95 9.81 -12.28 9.41
N ARG A 96 10.70 -11.37 9.00
CA ARG A 96 10.97 -10.10 9.68
C ARG A 96 9.70 -9.26 9.80
N ALA A 97 8.87 -9.24 8.74
CA ALA A 97 7.56 -8.62 8.73
C ALA A 97 6.46 -9.67 8.79
N SER A 98 5.35 -9.35 9.44
CA SER A 98 4.19 -10.26 9.52
C SER A 98 3.55 -10.46 8.15
N MET A 99 3.37 -11.73 7.76
CA MET A 99 2.73 -12.14 6.49
C MET A 99 1.61 -13.15 6.78
N PRO A 100 0.44 -12.71 7.29
CA PRO A 100 -0.61 -13.63 7.72
C PRO A 100 -1.15 -14.51 6.58
N GLY A 101 -1.23 -15.81 6.83
CA GLY A 101 -1.77 -16.76 5.88
C GLY A 101 -0.94 -17.01 4.62
N MET A 102 0.24 -16.41 4.53
CA MET A 102 1.10 -16.54 3.34
C MET A 102 2.13 -17.66 3.48
N MET A 103 2.45 -18.05 4.70
CA MET A 103 3.46 -19.04 4.99
C MET A 103 2.95 -20.07 5.99
N ASP A 104 3.58 -21.23 6.01
CA ASP A 104 3.01 -22.46 6.54
C ASP A 104 3.44 -22.79 7.98
N THR A 105 2.57 -23.53 8.67
CA THR A 105 2.80 -24.12 9.99
C THR A 105 2.55 -25.62 9.91
N ILE A 106 3.43 -26.41 10.49
CA ILE A 106 3.26 -27.87 10.62
C ILE A 106 3.35 -28.23 12.10
N LEU A 107 2.32 -28.92 12.62
CA LEU A 107 2.25 -29.33 14.01
C LEU A 107 2.50 -30.84 14.15
N ASN A 108 2.85 -31.27 15.36
CA ASN A 108 2.94 -32.65 15.73
C ASN A 108 4.03 -33.46 14.99
N LEU A 109 5.11 -32.83 14.57
CA LEU A 109 6.24 -33.50 13.93
C LEU A 109 6.92 -34.47 14.94
N GLY A 110 7.26 -35.64 14.46
CA GLY A 110 7.82 -36.72 15.25
C GLY A 110 6.86 -37.90 15.42
N LEU A 111 5.59 -37.74 14.98
CA LEU A 111 4.61 -38.83 15.06
C LEU A 111 4.84 -39.91 14.00
N ASN A 112 4.76 -41.14 14.43
CA ASN A 112 4.72 -42.34 13.61
C ASN A 112 3.93 -43.43 14.34
N GLU A 113 3.79 -44.61 13.76
CA GLU A 113 3.03 -45.72 14.41
C GLU A 113 3.50 -46.06 15.82
N THR A 114 4.80 -46.08 16.03
CA THR A 114 5.38 -46.39 17.35
C THR A 114 5.07 -45.26 18.34
N VAL A 115 5.29 -44.02 17.97
CA VAL A 115 5.12 -42.85 18.85
C VAL A 115 3.66 -42.65 19.24
N VAL A 116 2.73 -42.83 18.31
CA VAL A 116 1.29 -42.66 18.59
C VAL A 116 0.80 -43.66 19.63
N HIS A 117 1.26 -44.92 19.57
CA HIS A 117 0.90 -45.92 20.59
C HIS A 117 1.47 -45.54 21.94
N THR A 118 2.72 -45.09 22.00
CA THR A 118 3.35 -44.65 23.27
C THR A 118 2.59 -43.46 23.88
N LEU A 119 2.21 -42.48 23.08
CA LEU A 119 1.44 -41.32 23.55
C LEU A 119 0.04 -41.71 24.04
N ALA A 120 -0.62 -42.65 23.35
CA ALA A 120 -1.92 -43.16 23.76
C ALA A 120 -1.88 -43.83 25.13
N GLU A 121 -0.87 -44.67 25.39
CA GLU A 121 -0.65 -45.34 26.65
C GLU A 121 -0.28 -44.36 27.77
N LYS A 122 0.72 -43.51 27.55
CA LYS A 122 1.21 -42.56 28.55
C LYS A 122 0.18 -41.53 28.97
N SER A 123 -0.58 -40.99 28.06
CA SER A 123 -1.60 -39.99 28.34
C SER A 123 -2.90 -40.60 28.90
N ASN A 124 -3.06 -41.90 28.77
CA ASN A 124 -4.32 -42.58 28.97
C ASN A 124 -5.45 -41.95 28.18
N ASN A 125 -5.12 -41.44 27.01
CA ASN A 125 -6.05 -40.74 26.10
C ASN A 125 -5.76 -41.13 24.64
N PRO A 126 -6.20 -42.30 24.20
CA PRO A 126 -5.96 -42.78 22.84
C PRO A 126 -6.59 -41.87 21.78
N ARG A 127 -7.74 -41.28 22.09
CA ARG A 127 -8.42 -40.36 21.17
C ARG A 127 -7.52 -39.17 20.86
N TRP A 128 -6.94 -38.53 21.84
CA TRP A 128 -6.03 -37.42 21.66
C TRP A 128 -4.82 -37.82 20.80
N ALA A 129 -4.19 -38.93 21.08
CA ALA A 129 -3.01 -39.38 20.35
C ALA A 129 -3.32 -39.62 18.86
N TRP A 130 -4.41 -40.30 18.56
CA TRP A 130 -4.80 -40.57 17.17
C TRP A 130 -5.32 -39.30 16.45
N ASP A 131 -5.94 -38.39 17.16
CA ASP A 131 -6.32 -37.09 16.58
C ASP A 131 -5.07 -36.28 16.19
N CYS A 132 -4.06 -36.24 17.03
CA CYS A 132 -2.78 -35.60 16.71
C CYS A 132 -2.11 -36.23 15.48
N TYR A 133 -2.15 -37.58 15.37
CA TYR A 133 -1.55 -38.28 14.26
C TYR A 133 -2.30 -38.01 12.93
N ARG A 134 -3.60 -38.09 12.91
CA ARG A 134 -4.38 -37.78 11.71
C ARG A 134 -4.19 -36.34 11.26
N ARG A 135 -4.14 -35.38 12.20
CA ARG A 135 -3.87 -33.97 11.92
C ARG A 135 -2.49 -33.76 11.32
N PHE A 136 -1.50 -34.46 11.87
CA PHE A 136 -0.14 -34.40 11.35
C PHE A 136 -0.05 -34.92 9.90
N ILE A 137 -0.65 -36.06 9.62
CA ILE A 137 -0.63 -36.66 8.27
C ILE A 137 -1.31 -35.70 7.29
N GLN A 138 -2.45 -35.14 7.64
CA GLN A 138 -3.17 -34.18 6.80
C GLN A 138 -2.32 -32.93 6.54
N MET A 139 -1.80 -32.34 7.56
CA MET A 139 -1.03 -31.09 7.49
C MET A 139 0.29 -31.28 6.72
N TYR A 140 1.01 -32.37 6.99
CA TYR A 140 2.22 -32.71 6.26
C TYR A 140 1.93 -32.93 4.78
N SER A 141 0.89 -33.67 4.48
CA SER A 141 0.49 -33.96 3.09
C SER A 141 0.09 -32.69 2.33
N ASP A 142 -0.68 -31.80 2.97
CA ASP A 142 -1.13 -30.54 2.38
C ASP A 142 0.03 -29.54 2.21
N VAL A 143 0.77 -29.29 3.28
CA VAL A 143 1.79 -28.23 3.34
C VAL A 143 3.12 -28.67 2.71
N VAL A 144 3.65 -29.83 3.10
CA VAL A 144 4.97 -30.27 2.65
C VAL A 144 4.93 -30.87 1.24
N MET A 145 3.91 -31.66 0.97
CA MET A 145 3.80 -32.43 -0.27
C MET A 145 2.80 -31.84 -1.28
N GLU A 146 2.11 -30.76 -0.91
CA GLU A 146 1.18 -30.03 -1.79
C GLU A 146 0.03 -30.90 -2.35
N VAL A 147 -0.41 -31.89 -1.60
CA VAL A 147 -1.50 -32.80 -2.02
C VAL A 147 -2.88 -32.11 -2.00
N GLY A 148 -3.05 -31.13 -1.13
CA GLY A 148 -4.32 -30.43 -0.93
C GLY A 148 -5.20 -31.08 0.15
N LYS A 149 -5.64 -30.25 1.09
CA LYS A 149 -6.41 -30.70 2.26
C LYS A 149 -7.80 -31.23 1.95
N LYS A 150 -8.39 -30.83 0.83
CA LYS A 150 -9.76 -31.23 0.43
C LYS A 150 -9.98 -32.75 0.38
N TYR A 151 -8.96 -33.51 -0.03
CA TYR A 151 -9.06 -34.96 -0.11
C TYR A 151 -9.21 -35.59 1.27
N PHE A 152 -8.52 -35.05 2.24
CA PHE A 152 -8.55 -35.48 3.63
C PHE A 152 -9.85 -35.03 4.35
N GLU A 153 -10.30 -33.82 4.09
CA GLU A 153 -11.60 -33.33 4.60
C GLU A 153 -12.76 -34.17 4.12
N GLN A 154 -12.73 -34.63 2.88
CA GLN A 154 -13.74 -35.55 2.33
C GLN A 154 -13.78 -36.89 3.09
N LEU A 155 -12.63 -37.42 3.46
CA LEU A 155 -12.56 -38.65 4.27
C LEU A 155 -13.11 -38.45 5.68
N ILE A 156 -12.86 -37.31 6.29
CA ILE A 156 -13.43 -36.95 7.60
C ILE A 156 -14.94 -36.83 7.50
N ASP A 157 -15.47 -36.17 6.49
CA ASP A 157 -16.90 -35.98 6.27
C ASP A 157 -17.61 -37.32 6.05
N LYS A 158 -17.01 -38.24 5.31
CA LYS A 158 -17.52 -39.60 5.14
C LYS A 158 -17.59 -40.36 6.46
N MET A 159 -16.55 -40.22 7.28
CA MET A 159 -16.52 -40.88 8.60
C MET A 159 -17.61 -40.32 9.52
N LYS A 160 -17.77 -39.00 9.55
CA LYS A 160 -18.83 -38.33 10.33
C LYS A 160 -20.22 -38.80 9.88
N SER A 161 -20.47 -38.87 8.59
CA SER A 161 -21.73 -39.36 8.02
C SER A 161 -21.99 -40.81 8.39
N LYS A 162 -21.02 -41.67 8.30
CA LYS A 162 -21.09 -43.07 8.67
C LYS A 162 -21.45 -43.28 10.16
N LYS A 163 -20.90 -42.40 11.02
CA LYS A 163 -21.15 -42.44 12.47
C LYS A 163 -22.37 -41.65 12.94
N GLY A 164 -22.97 -40.86 12.06
CA GLY A 164 -24.11 -40.00 12.39
C GLY A 164 -23.79 -38.81 13.28
N VAL A 165 -22.54 -38.30 13.23
CA VAL A 165 -22.06 -37.15 14.01
C VAL A 165 -21.73 -35.97 13.11
N THR A 166 -21.69 -34.76 13.68
CA THR A 166 -21.46 -33.51 12.95
C THR A 166 -20.14 -32.84 13.29
N GLN A 167 -19.54 -33.17 14.43
CA GLN A 167 -18.32 -32.54 14.94
C GLN A 167 -17.15 -33.55 14.99
N ASP A 168 -15.95 -33.07 14.72
CA ASP A 168 -14.73 -33.86 14.82
C ASP A 168 -14.53 -34.44 16.25
N VAL A 169 -14.90 -33.66 17.27
CA VAL A 169 -14.80 -34.06 18.68
C VAL A 169 -15.69 -35.29 19.04
N ASP A 170 -16.69 -35.59 18.23
CA ASP A 170 -17.59 -36.70 18.43
C ASP A 170 -17.05 -38.05 17.89
N LEU A 171 -15.93 -37.98 17.16
CA LEU A 171 -15.24 -39.20 16.70
C LEU A 171 -14.43 -39.81 17.83
N ASP A 172 -14.51 -41.13 17.98
CA ASP A 172 -13.74 -41.85 19.02
C ASP A 172 -12.32 -42.24 18.54
N ALA A 173 -11.55 -42.84 19.44
CA ALA A 173 -10.18 -43.26 19.16
C ALA A 173 -10.07 -44.25 17.98
N GLU A 174 -10.99 -45.19 17.85
CA GLU A 174 -10.98 -46.16 16.76
C GLU A 174 -11.30 -45.49 15.42
N ASP A 175 -12.25 -44.53 15.39
CA ASP A 175 -12.59 -43.75 14.22
C ASP A 175 -11.36 -42.97 13.73
N LEU A 176 -10.67 -42.30 14.64
CA LEU A 176 -9.47 -41.51 14.34
C LEU A 176 -8.29 -42.35 13.87
N LYS A 177 -8.14 -43.55 14.43
CA LYS A 177 -7.14 -44.54 13.99
C LYS A 177 -7.43 -44.97 12.54
N GLU A 178 -8.69 -45.28 12.24
CA GLU A 178 -9.09 -45.63 10.88
C GLU A 178 -8.85 -44.48 9.93
N LEU A 179 -9.20 -43.24 10.30
CA LEU A 179 -8.92 -42.05 9.50
C LEU A 179 -7.42 -41.85 9.25
N ALA A 180 -6.58 -42.02 10.27
CA ALA A 180 -5.12 -41.94 10.12
C ALA A 180 -4.61 -42.95 9.08
N ASN A 181 -5.10 -44.16 9.09
CA ASN A 181 -4.76 -45.19 8.11
C ASN A 181 -5.25 -44.83 6.70
N GLN A 182 -6.49 -44.31 6.58
CA GLN A 182 -7.05 -43.82 5.29
C GLN A 182 -6.21 -42.65 4.75
N PHE A 183 -5.77 -41.74 5.62
CA PHE A 183 -4.92 -40.61 5.24
C PHE A 183 -3.55 -41.07 4.72
N LYS A 184 -2.95 -42.06 5.32
CA LYS A 184 -1.68 -42.65 4.83
C LYS A 184 -1.85 -43.30 3.47
N GLU A 185 -2.97 -43.98 3.25
CA GLU A 185 -3.30 -44.54 1.93
C GLU A 185 -3.52 -43.45 0.87
N GLU A 186 -4.21 -42.37 1.23
CA GLU A 186 -4.41 -41.24 0.35
C GLU A 186 -3.07 -40.58 -0.01
N TYR A 187 -2.18 -40.41 0.98
CA TYR A 187 -0.83 -39.91 0.74
C TYR A 187 -0.06 -40.80 -0.24
N LYS A 188 -0.05 -42.10 -0.02
CA LYS A 188 0.59 -43.08 -0.89
C LYS A 188 0.02 -43.07 -2.31
N SER A 189 -1.30 -42.96 -2.43
CA SER A 189 -2.00 -42.87 -3.72
C SER A 189 -1.58 -41.63 -4.52
N LYS A 190 -1.40 -40.48 -3.85
CA LYS A 190 -1.06 -39.21 -4.51
C LYS A 190 0.45 -39.03 -4.76
N ILE A 191 1.29 -39.51 -3.84
CA ILE A 191 2.74 -39.30 -3.86
C ILE A 191 3.50 -40.49 -4.44
N GLY A 192 2.98 -41.71 -4.30
CA GLY A 192 3.61 -42.94 -4.76
C GLY A 192 4.58 -43.57 -3.76
N GLU A 193 4.73 -43.00 -2.59
CA GLU A 193 5.60 -43.46 -1.51
C GLU A 193 4.83 -43.56 -0.20
N GLU A 194 5.35 -44.36 0.74
CA GLU A 194 4.80 -44.44 2.09
C GLU A 194 4.98 -43.11 2.85
N PHE A 195 4.05 -42.81 3.75
CA PHE A 195 4.18 -41.64 4.61
C PHE A 195 5.46 -41.77 5.47
N PRO A 196 6.30 -40.68 5.56
CA PRO A 196 7.58 -40.73 6.24
C PRO A 196 7.42 -41.09 7.73
N THR A 197 8.20 -42.05 8.21
CA THR A 197 8.18 -42.51 9.58
C THR A 197 9.35 -42.03 10.40
N ASP A 198 10.46 -41.64 9.80
CA ASP A 198 11.62 -41.08 10.48
C ASP A 198 11.36 -39.64 10.85
N PRO A 199 11.34 -39.28 12.16
CA PRO A 199 11.12 -37.90 12.59
C PRO A 199 12.11 -36.89 12.02
N LYS A 200 13.34 -37.24 11.77
CA LYS A 200 14.34 -36.35 11.18
C LYS A 200 14.04 -36.05 9.72
N ASP A 201 13.58 -37.05 8.95
CA ASP A 201 13.13 -36.84 7.57
C ASP A 201 11.88 -35.94 7.52
N GLN A 202 10.94 -36.16 8.44
CA GLN A 202 9.75 -35.31 8.59
C GLN A 202 10.15 -33.87 8.87
N LEU A 203 11.08 -33.65 9.79
CA LEU A 203 11.55 -32.32 10.17
C LEU A 203 12.22 -31.62 8.99
N MET A 204 13.11 -32.29 8.28
CA MET A 204 13.80 -31.69 7.14
C MET A 204 12.84 -31.38 6.00
N GLY A 205 11.85 -32.23 5.76
CA GLY A 205 10.78 -31.95 4.80
C GLY A 205 9.98 -30.71 5.15
N ALA A 206 9.63 -30.55 6.42
CA ALA A 206 8.90 -29.38 6.93
C ALA A 206 9.72 -28.10 6.83
N ILE A 207 11.00 -28.13 7.16
CA ILE A 207 11.91 -26.97 7.07
C ILE A 207 12.05 -26.53 5.61
N LYS A 208 12.26 -27.44 4.70
CA LYS A 208 12.32 -27.15 3.25
C LYS A 208 11.01 -26.55 2.76
N ALA A 209 9.88 -27.06 3.22
CA ALA A 209 8.56 -26.53 2.84
C ALA A 209 8.38 -25.07 3.28
N VAL A 210 8.81 -24.73 4.50
CA VAL A 210 8.76 -23.35 5.00
C VAL A 210 9.67 -22.43 4.16
N PHE A 211 10.90 -22.84 3.87
CA PHE A 211 11.78 -22.07 2.99
C PHE A 211 11.19 -21.89 1.60
N ARG A 212 10.59 -22.93 1.05
CA ARG A 212 9.95 -22.92 -0.27
C ARG A 212 8.72 -21.97 -0.30
N SER A 213 7.99 -21.86 0.81
CA SER A 213 6.80 -20.99 0.90
C SER A 213 7.14 -19.50 0.78
N TRP A 214 8.38 -19.11 1.06
CA TRP A 214 8.85 -17.74 0.86
C TRP A 214 8.72 -17.27 -0.59
N ASP A 215 8.89 -18.17 -1.54
CA ASP A 215 8.83 -17.89 -2.98
C ASP A 215 7.54 -18.41 -3.65
N ASN A 216 6.48 -18.63 -2.90
CA ASN A 216 5.20 -18.99 -3.52
C ASN A 216 4.51 -17.76 -4.13
N PRO A 217 3.62 -17.91 -5.13
CA PRO A 217 2.99 -16.78 -5.83
C PRO A 217 2.26 -15.81 -4.91
N ARG A 218 1.52 -16.31 -3.93
CA ARG A 218 0.78 -15.44 -2.98
C ARG A 218 1.74 -14.64 -2.09
N ALA A 219 2.80 -15.25 -1.61
CA ALA A 219 3.79 -14.56 -0.81
C ALA A 219 4.53 -13.48 -1.62
N ASN A 220 4.83 -13.75 -2.88
CA ASN A 220 5.47 -12.79 -3.78
C ASN A 220 4.59 -11.55 -4.01
N VAL A 221 3.29 -11.73 -4.23
CA VAL A 221 2.32 -10.63 -4.37
C VAL A 221 2.22 -9.84 -3.06
N TYR A 222 2.06 -10.52 -1.93
CA TYR A 222 1.95 -9.87 -0.63
C TYR A 222 3.19 -9.02 -0.31
N ARG A 223 4.39 -9.56 -0.56
CA ARG A 223 5.63 -8.83 -0.33
C ARG A 223 5.73 -7.56 -1.17
N ARG A 224 5.38 -7.66 -2.44
CA ARG A 224 5.35 -6.51 -3.35
C ARG A 224 4.39 -5.43 -2.87
N ASP A 225 3.18 -5.84 -2.48
CA ASP A 225 2.14 -4.92 -2.01
C ASP A 225 2.48 -4.25 -0.67
N ASN A 226 3.36 -4.88 0.12
CA ASN A 226 3.74 -4.40 1.47
C ASN A 226 5.20 -3.98 1.57
N ASP A 227 5.89 -3.79 0.43
CA ASP A 227 7.28 -3.32 0.38
C ASP A 227 8.26 -4.19 1.20
N ILE A 228 8.09 -5.51 1.15
CA ILE A 228 8.96 -6.45 1.83
C ILE A 228 9.98 -7.01 0.83
N PRO A 229 11.29 -6.70 0.98
CA PRO A 229 12.32 -7.18 0.07
C PRO A 229 12.43 -8.72 0.05
N TYR A 230 12.59 -9.28 -1.14
CA TYR A 230 12.81 -10.72 -1.30
C TYR A 230 14.05 -11.22 -0.53
N SER A 231 15.09 -10.38 -0.48
CA SER A 231 16.36 -10.68 0.18
C SER A 231 16.26 -10.91 1.69
N TRP A 232 15.14 -10.52 2.32
CA TRP A 232 14.97 -10.70 3.76
C TRP A 232 14.84 -12.17 4.16
N GLY A 233 14.22 -13.00 3.33
CA GLY A 233 13.98 -14.41 3.65
C GLY A 233 13.02 -14.61 4.81
N THR A 234 12.81 -15.88 5.18
CA THR A 234 12.05 -16.28 6.37
C THR A 234 12.91 -17.11 7.30
N ALA A 235 12.72 -16.92 8.60
CA ALA A 235 13.25 -17.85 9.60
C ALA A 235 12.29 -19.03 9.77
N VAL A 236 12.79 -20.10 10.37
CA VAL A 236 11.99 -21.27 10.72
C VAL A 236 12.12 -21.54 12.22
N ASN A 237 10.99 -21.59 12.92
CA ASN A 237 10.94 -21.85 14.34
C ASN A 237 10.56 -23.32 14.58
N VAL A 238 11.43 -24.06 15.24
CA VAL A 238 11.20 -25.44 15.66
C VAL A 238 10.98 -25.41 17.18
N GLN A 239 9.76 -25.71 17.61
CA GLN A 239 9.35 -25.53 19.00
C GLN A 239 8.70 -26.80 19.55
N SER A 240 9.03 -27.18 20.80
CA SER A 240 8.35 -28.28 21.46
C SER A 240 6.86 -28.03 21.62
N MET A 241 6.04 -29.05 21.42
CA MET A 241 4.59 -28.93 21.48
C MET A 241 4.07 -28.77 22.92
N ALA A 242 3.05 -27.92 23.06
CA ALA A 242 2.14 -27.87 24.18
C ALA A 242 0.73 -28.16 23.66
N PHE A 243 -0.03 -29.00 24.35
CA PHE A 243 -1.26 -29.56 23.85
C PHE A 243 -2.49 -29.01 24.56
N GLY A 244 -3.30 -28.26 23.86
CA GLY A 244 -4.58 -27.77 24.35
C GLY A 244 -5.75 -28.72 24.12
N ASN A 245 -5.51 -29.91 23.56
CA ASN A 245 -6.53 -30.90 23.18
C ASN A 245 -6.42 -32.24 23.91
N MET A 246 -5.80 -32.25 25.05
CA MET A 246 -5.66 -33.49 25.86
C MET A 246 -6.84 -33.78 26.79
N GLY A 247 -7.82 -32.91 26.89
CA GLY A 247 -8.99 -33.04 27.75
C GLY A 247 -9.62 -31.70 28.10
N ASP A 248 -10.64 -31.73 28.97
CA ASP A 248 -11.40 -30.54 29.37
C ASP A 248 -10.62 -29.57 30.27
N ASP A 249 -9.50 -29.99 30.85
CA ASP A 249 -8.57 -29.16 31.60
C ASP A 249 -7.49 -28.52 30.71
N CYS A 250 -7.64 -28.63 29.42
CA CYS A 250 -6.75 -28.07 28.40
C CYS A 250 -7.55 -27.10 27.51
N GLY A 251 -6.82 -26.20 26.83
CA GLY A 251 -7.42 -25.27 25.92
C GLY A 251 -6.37 -24.45 25.15
N THR A 252 -6.83 -23.62 24.23
CA THR A 252 -5.97 -22.74 23.46
C THR A 252 -6.73 -21.45 23.17
N GLY A 253 -6.01 -20.37 22.94
CA GLY A 253 -6.63 -19.09 22.66
C GLY A 253 -5.71 -18.07 22.03
N VAL A 254 -6.34 -17.02 21.56
CA VAL A 254 -5.70 -15.82 21.02
C VAL A 254 -6.28 -14.60 21.71
N ALA A 255 -5.44 -13.64 22.07
CA ALA A 255 -5.90 -12.45 22.75
C ALA A 255 -5.05 -11.23 22.42
N PHE A 256 -5.69 -10.07 22.54
CA PHE A 256 -5.04 -8.77 22.41
C PHE A 256 -5.10 -8.06 23.76
N THR A 257 -4.09 -7.26 24.07
CA THR A 257 -4.07 -6.43 25.28
C THR A 257 -5.01 -5.23 25.19
N ARG A 258 -5.42 -4.88 23.97
CA ARG A 258 -6.40 -3.81 23.68
C ARG A 258 -7.29 -4.25 22.55
N ASN A 259 -8.45 -3.63 22.43
CA ASN A 259 -9.35 -3.87 21.30
C ASN A 259 -8.67 -3.42 19.99
N PRO A 260 -8.41 -4.32 19.03
CA PRO A 260 -7.71 -3.96 17.78
C PRO A 260 -8.52 -3.08 16.84
N ALA A 261 -9.84 -2.98 17.04
CA ALA A 261 -10.71 -2.12 16.24
C ALA A 261 -10.82 -0.70 16.82
N THR A 262 -10.83 -0.54 18.14
CA THR A 262 -11.08 0.74 18.81
C THR A 262 -9.89 1.30 19.57
N GLY A 263 -8.94 0.46 19.95
CA GLY A 263 -7.81 0.84 20.80
C GLY A 263 -8.12 0.87 22.31
N GLU A 264 -9.34 0.54 22.71
CA GLU A 264 -9.72 0.51 24.13
C GLU A 264 -8.90 -0.52 24.91
N LYS A 265 -8.44 -0.11 26.10
CA LYS A 265 -7.64 -0.94 26.98
C LYS A 265 -8.48 -2.08 27.58
N GLY A 266 -7.91 -3.28 27.63
CA GLY A 266 -8.52 -4.47 28.18
C GLY A 266 -8.29 -5.69 27.31
N LEU A 267 -8.34 -6.88 27.89
CA LEU A 267 -8.17 -8.12 27.16
C LEU A 267 -9.34 -8.34 26.18
N PHE A 268 -9.01 -8.57 24.96
CA PHE A 268 -9.93 -8.83 23.86
C PHE A 268 -9.48 -10.08 23.12
N GLY A 269 -10.30 -11.12 23.08
CA GLY A 269 -9.89 -12.34 22.41
C GLY A 269 -10.84 -13.49 22.66
N GLU A 270 -10.40 -14.66 22.22
CA GLU A 270 -11.20 -15.89 22.22
C GLU A 270 -10.37 -17.08 22.67
N PHE A 271 -11.03 -18.07 23.25
CA PHE A 271 -10.41 -19.34 23.57
C PHE A 271 -11.35 -20.52 23.37
N LEU A 272 -10.78 -21.71 23.24
CA LEU A 272 -11.51 -22.97 23.16
C LEU A 272 -10.92 -23.96 24.18
N THR A 273 -11.81 -24.67 24.83
CA THR A 273 -11.39 -25.83 25.67
C THR A 273 -11.20 -27.04 24.76
N ASN A 274 -10.30 -27.93 25.16
CA ASN A 274 -10.01 -29.18 24.44
C ASN A 274 -9.84 -28.96 22.92
N ALA A 275 -8.88 -28.10 22.54
CA ALA A 275 -8.65 -27.67 21.15
C ALA A 275 -7.17 -27.34 20.90
N GLN A 276 -6.77 -27.43 19.64
CA GLN A 276 -5.49 -26.88 19.17
C GLN A 276 -5.71 -25.50 18.52
N GLY A 277 -4.63 -24.73 18.35
CA GLY A 277 -4.71 -23.35 17.86
C GLY A 277 -5.45 -23.19 16.52
N GLU A 278 -5.30 -24.15 15.62
CA GLU A 278 -6.01 -24.18 14.33
C GLU A 278 -7.53 -24.23 14.47
N ASP A 279 -8.05 -24.82 15.54
CA ASP A 279 -9.49 -24.94 15.77
C ASP A 279 -10.15 -23.58 16.09
N VAL A 280 -9.40 -22.65 16.68
CA VAL A 280 -9.88 -21.29 16.97
C VAL A 280 -10.10 -20.52 15.66
N VAL A 281 -9.16 -20.67 14.73
CA VAL A 281 -9.16 -19.96 13.45
C VAL A 281 -10.13 -20.61 12.45
N ALA A 282 -10.24 -21.92 12.46
CA ALA A 282 -11.07 -22.67 11.51
C ALA A 282 -12.59 -22.47 11.69
N GLY A 283 -13.02 -21.94 12.82
CA GLY A 283 -14.44 -21.67 13.08
C GLY A 283 -15.33 -22.93 13.17
N VAL A 284 -14.75 -24.12 13.35
CA VAL A 284 -15.47 -25.39 13.45
C VAL A 284 -16.31 -25.45 14.73
N ARG A 285 -15.85 -24.80 15.79
CA ARG A 285 -16.54 -24.65 17.07
C ARG A 285 -16.68 -23.18 17.38
N THR A 286 -17.75 -22.76 18.09
CA THR A 286 -17.91 -21.38 18.54
C THR A 286 -16.94 -21.11 19.70
N PRO A 287 -15.97 -20.19 19.53
CA PRO A 287 -15.04 -19.84 20.62
C PRO A 287 -15.78 -19.09 21.73
N MET A 288 -15.25 -19.24 22.96
CA MET A 288 -15.66 -18.44 24.10
C MET A 288 -14.88 -17.13 24.16
N LYS A 289 -15.46 -16.10 24.73
CA LYS A 289 -14.76 -14.83 24.97
C LYS A 289 -13.64 -15.05 25.99
N ILE A 290 -12.53 -14.33 25.83
CA ILE A 290 -11.37 -14.46 26.75
C ILE A 290 -11.76 -14.20 28.22
N SER A 291 -12.75 -13.33 28.47
CA SER A 291 -13.27 -13.07 29.81
C SER A 291 -13.87 -14.29 30.48
N GLU A 292 -14.42 -15.23 29.72
CA GLU A 292 -15.00 -16.47 30.23
C GLU A 292 -13.94 -17.51 30.66
N MET A 293 -12.69 -17.32 30.26
CA MET A 293 -11.55 -18.16 30.66
C MET A 293 -11.32 -18.10 32.17
N GLU A 294 -11.64 -17.00 32.84
CA GLU A 294 -11.51 -16.84 34.28
C GLU A 294 -12.30 -17.90 35.06
N GLU A 295 -13.50 -18.24 34.59
CA GLU A 295 -14.35 -19.27 35.21
C GLU A 295 -13.82 -20.68 34.99
N LYS A 296 -13.28 -20.94 33.81
CA LYS A 296 -12.79 -22.27 33.42
C LYS A 296 -11.39 -22.59 33.95
N PHE A 297 -10.50 -21.61 33.88
CA PHE A 297 -9.08 -21.75 34.26
C PHE A 297 -8.63 -20.54 35.10
N PRO A 298 -9.12 -20.40 36.33
CA PRO A 298 -8.87 -19.19 37.13
C PRO A 298 -7.39 -18.91 37.37
N GLU A 299 -6.59 -19.91 37.65
CA GLU A 299 -5.15 -19.75 37.88
C GLU A 299 -4.40 -19.39 36.59
N ALA A 300 -4.68 -20.08 35.50
CA ALA A 300 -4.08 -19.81 34.20
C ALA A 300 -4.48 -18.43 33.69
N PHE A 301 -5.74 -18.02 33.90
CA PHE A 301 -6.21 -16.69 33.53
C PHE A 301 -5.51 -15.58 34.32
N SER A 302 -5.33 -15.76 35.61
CA SER A 302 -4.59 -14.81 36.46
C SER A 302 -3.15 -14.65 35.97
N GLN A 303 -2.48 -15.79 35.72
CA GLN A 303 -1.11 -15.80 35.18
C GLN A 303 -1.06 -15.15 33.80
N PHE A 304 -2.03 -15.46 32.93
CA PHE A 304 -2.12 -14.88 31.60
C PHE A 304 -2.30 -13.35 31.63
N SER A 305 -3.16 -12.84 32.52
CA SER A 305 -3.35 -11.41 32.71
C SER A 305 -2.06 -10.70 33.13
N ASP A 306 -1.28 -11.34 34.02
CA ASP A 306 0.04 -10.81 34.43
C ASP A 306 1.04 -10.81 33.26
N VAL A 307 1.04 -11.87 32.47
CA VAL A 307 1.88 -11.98 31.25
C VAL A 307 1.52 -10.89 30.24
N CYS A 308 0.23 -10.66 30.01
CA CYS A 308 -0.26 -9.62 29.08
C CYS A 308 0.22 -8.23 29.49
N ARG A 309 0.09 -7.91 30.78
CA ARG A 309 0.57 -6.63 31.32
C ARG A 309 2.08 -6.52 31.18
N THR A 310 2.83 -7.55 31.53
CA THR A 310 4.29 -7.59 31.39
C THR A 310 4.74 -7.36 29.96
N LEU A 311 4.09 -8.01 29.00
CA LEU A 311 4.42 -7.88 27.59
C LEU A 311 4.08 -6.49 27.03
N GLU A 312 2.91 -5.93 27.35
CA GLU A 312 2.55 -4.58 26.90
C GLU A 312 3.53 -3.52 27.45
N GLU A 313 3.88 -3.63 28.72
CA GLU A 313 4.83 -2.71 29.36
C GLU A 313 6.25 -2.88 28.81
N HIS A 314 6.68 -4.13 28.56
CA HIS A 314 8.01 -4.42 28.02
C HIS A 314 8.19 -3.92 26.59
N TYR A 315 7.25 -4.23 25.72
CA TYR A 315 7.27 -3.81 24.31
C TYR A 315 6.78 -2.37 24.12
N ARG A 316 6.13 -1.81 25.12
CA ARG A 316 5.54 -0.46 25.08
C ARG A 316 4.59 -0.31 23.88
N ASP A 317 3.80 -1.35 23.66
CA ASP A 317 2.80 -1.40 22.58
C ASP A 317 1.78 -2.50 22.87
N MET A 318 0.61 -2.37 22.23
CA MET A 318 -0.43 -3.40 22.25
C MET A 318 0.13 -4.73 21.72
N GLN A 319 -0.19 -5.81 22.41
CA GLN A 319 0.27 -7.14 22.06
C GLN A 319 -0.87 -8.02 21.57
N ASP A 320 -0.56 -8.84 20.58
CA ASP A 320 -1.36 -9.94 20.06
C ASP A 320 -0.64 -11.23 20.46
N MET A 321 -1.34 -12.09 21.21
CA MET A 321 -0.72 -13.25 21.86
C MET A 321 -1.48 -14.52 21.53
N GLU A 322 -0.72 -15.59 21.36
CA GLU A 322 -1.26 -16.95 21.28
C GLU A 322 -0.79 -17.73 22.52
N PHE A 323 -1.70 -18.48 23.12
CA PHE A 323 -1.39 -19.28 24.30
C PHE A 323 -2.09 -20.64 24.26
N THR A 324 -1.57 -21.55 25.06
CA THR A 324 -2.16 -22.88 25.28
C THR A 324 -2.17 -23.17 26.76
N VAL A 325 -3.23 -23.81 27.22
CA VAL A 325 -3.34 -24.35 28.57
C VAL A 325 -3.30 -25.87 28.47
N GLU A 326 -2.27 -26.50 29.04
CA GLU A 326 -2.11 -27.95 29.10
C GLU A 326 -2.25 -28.40 30.55
N HIS A 327 -3.31 -29.14 30.86
CA HIS A 327 -3.61 -29.58 32.23
C HIS A 327 -3.55 -28.46 33.27
N GLY A 328 -4.21 -27.36 32.98
CA GLY A 328 -4.24 -26.18 33.83
C GLY A 328 -3.00 -25.29 33.78
N LYS A 329 -1.95 -25.70 33.10
CA LYS A 329 -0.68 -24.96 33.03
C LYS A 329 -0.62 -24.09 31.77
N LEU A 330 -0.34 -22.80 31.94
CA LEU A 330 -0.23 -21.84 30.86
C LEU A 330 1.10 -21.95 30.09
N TYR A 331 1.03 -21.91 28.78
CA TYR A 331 2.18 -21.76 27.87
C TYR A 331 1.93 -20.65 26.88
N MET A 332 2.90 -19.75 26.70
CA MET A 332 2.88 -18.71 25.70
C MET A 332 3.52 -19.24 24.41
N LEU A 333 2.79 -19.17 23.31
CA LEU A 333 3.27 -19.67 22.01
C LEU A 333 3.79 -18.56 21.09
N GLN A 334 3.23 -17.36 21.21
CA GLN A 334 3.61 -16.22 20.37
C GLN A 334 3.17 -14.91 21.02
N THR A 335 3.96 -13.89 20.82
CA THR A 335 3.55 -12.50 21.01
C THR A 335 4.08 -11.67 19.85
N ARG A 336 3.33 -10.64 19.49
CA ARG A 336 3.73 -9.64 18.50
C ARG A 336 3.03 -8.34 18.78
N ASN A 337 3.56 -7.24 18.25
CA ASN A 337 2.82 -5.98 18.20
C ASN A 337 1.53 -6.20 17.40
N GLY A 338 0.40 -5.91 18.01
CA GLY A 338 -0.89 -6.29 17.46
C GLY A 338 -1.23 -5.50 16.19
N LYS A 339 -1.75 -6.22 15.19
CA LYS A 339 -2.37 -5.58 14.04
C LYS A 339 -3.64 -4.89 14.49
N ARG A 340 -3.88 -3.70 13.96
CA ARG A 340 -4.95 -2.81 14.42
C ARG A 340 -5.47 -1.96 13.28
N THR A 341 -6.67 -1.43 13.44
CA THR A 341 -7.20 -0.42 12.52
C THR A 341 -6.39 0.88 12.66
N ALA A 342 -6.47 1.73 11.66
CA ALA A 342 -5.83 3.04 11.72
C ALA A 342 -6.34 3.87 12.91
N GLN A 343 -7.64 3.84 13.16
CA GLN A 343 -8.24 4.51 14.32
C GLN A 343 -7.66 4.00 15.65
N ALA A 344 -7.57 2.68 15.80
CA ALA A 344 -6.98 2.07 16.99
C ALA A 344 -5.51 2.46 17.14
N ALA A 345 -4.75 2.49 16.04
CA ALA A 345 -3.33 2.89 16.06
C ALA A 345 -3.13 4.29 16.61
N LEU A 346 -3.95 5.25 16.19
CA LEU A 346 -3.88 6.62 16.70
C LEU A 346 -4.23 6.70 18.18
N LYS A 347 -5.30 6.03 18.60
CA LYS A 347 -5.72 6.01 20.00
C LYS A 347 -4.67 5.37 20.90
N ILE A 348 -4.12 4.24 20.50
CA ILE A 348 -3.09 3.53 21.26
C ILE A 348 -1.83 4.38 21.40
N ALA A 349 -1.38 5.01 20.33
CA ALA A 349 -0.21 5.89 20.37
C ALA A 349 -0.41 7.05 21.34
N CYS A 350 -1.56 7.71 21.28
CA CYS A 350 -1.90 8.80 22.21
C CYS A 350 -1.97 8.31 23.67
N ASP A 351 -2.63 7.17 23.92
CA ASP A 351 -2.76 6.60 25.27
C ASP A 351 -1.38 6.23 25.86
N LEU A 352 -0.47 5.69 25.05
CA LEU A 352 0.89 5.34 25.49
C LEU A 352 1.71 6.58 25.87
N VAL A 353 1.55 7.67 25.16
CA VAL A 353 2.16 8.96 25.53
C VAL A 353 1.56 9.51 26.83
N ASP A 354 0.24 9.49 26.97
CA ASP A 354 -0.45 9.95 28.18
C ASP A 354 -0.09 9.12 29.41
N ALA A 355 0.19 7.83 29.23
CA ALA A 355 0.65 6.92 30.29
C ALA A 355 2.15 7.07 30.58
N GLY A 356 2.88 7.88 29.86
CA GLY A 356 4.33 8.05 30.02
C GLY A 356 5.18 6.87 29.49
N MET A 357 4.59 5.92 28.77
CA MET A 357 5.28 4.76 28.23
C MET A 357 6.06 5.06 26.95
N ARG A 358 5.65 6.08 26.20
CA ARG A 358 6.30 6.53 24.97
C ARG A 358 6.37 8.05 24.94
N THR A 359 7.38 8.56 24.24
CA THR A 359 7.50 9.98 23.91
C THR A 359 6.63 10.30 22.68
N GLU A 360 6.39 11.59 22.43
CA GLU A 360 5.70 12.06 21.23
C GLU A 360 6.41 11.56 19.95
N GLU A 361 7.76 11.63 19.93
CA GLU A 361 8.57 11.14 18.82
C GLU A 361 8.36 9.65 18.55
N GLU A 362 8.38 8.86 19.62
CA GLU A 362 8.16 7.42 19.54
C GLU A 362 6.75 7.09 19.05
N ALA A 363 5.75 7.84 19.50
CA ALA A 363 4.36 7.68 19.07
C ALA A 363 4.20 7.97 17.56
N VAL A 364 4.81 9.04 17.07
CA VAL A 364 4.82 9.38 15.64
C VAL A 364 5.49 8.25 14.83
N ALA A 365 6.59 7.71 15.32
CA ALA A 365 7.32 6.63 14.64
C ALA A 365 6.58 5.29 14.61
N MET A 366 5.63 5.05 15.51
CA MET A 366 4.84 3.81 15.57
C MET A 366 3.83 3.65 14.44
N ILE A 367 3.37 4.73 13.87
CA ILE A 367 2.22 4.72 12.96
C ILE A 367 2.71 4.55 11.53
N ASP A 368 2.15 3.56 10.81
CA ASP A 368 2.40 3.43 9.37
C ASP A 368 1.63 4.56 8.66
N PRO A 369 2.34 5.47 7.96
CA PRO A 369 1.68 6.58 7.27
C PRO A 369 0.60 6.16 6.28
N ARG A 370 0.77 5.01 5.63
CA ARG A 370 -0.19 4.48 4.65
C ARG A 370 -1.54 4.16 5.27
N ASN A 371 -1.58 3.84 6.56
CA ASN A 371 -2.83 3.53 7.26
C ASN A 371 -3.74 4.76 7.43
N LEU A 372 -3.21 5.96 7.28
CA LEU A 372 -4.02 7.19 7.38
C LEU A 372 -5.03 7.32 6.24
N ASP A 373 -4.81 6.67 5.11
CA ASP A 373 -5.75 6.69 3.98
C ASP A 373 -7.15 6.25 4.41
N SER A 374 -7.25 5.20 5.22
CA SER A 374 -8.54 4.67 5.66
C SER A 374 -9.33 5.63 6.57
N LEU A 375 -8.67 6.60 7.19
CA LEU A 375 -9.31 7.61 8.02
C LEU A 375 -9.89 8.77 7.22
N LEU A 376 -9.44 8.93 5.99
CA LEU A 376 -9.77 10.06 5.13
C LEU A 376 -10.84 9.72 4.08
N HIS A 377 -11.20 8.44 3.95
CA HIS A 377 -12.11 7.92 2.93
C HIS A 377 -13.23 7.06 3.54
N PRO A 378 -14.40 6.96 2.88
CA PRO A 378 -15.45 6.04 3.31
C PRO A 378 -14.98 4.58 3.32
N THR A 379 -15.56 3.79 4.21
CA THR A 379 -15.34 2.34 4.32
C THR A 379 -16.67 1.60 4.27
N PHE A 380 -16.64 0.30 3.98
CA PHE A 380 -17.85 -0.52 4.03
C PHE A 380 -18.22 -0.89 5.47
N ASP A 381 -19.53 -0.99 5.73
CA ASP A 381 -20.04 -1.60 6.95
C ASP A 381 -19.53 -3.03 7.05
N GLN A 382 -18.84 -3.37 8.14
CA GLN A 382 -18.17 -4.66 8.32
C GLN A 382 -19.15 -5.84 8.37
N SER A 383 -20.31 -5.65 8.95
CA SER A 383 -21.34 -6.69 9.02
C SER A 383 -21.98 -6.98 7.66
N ALA A 384 -22.07 -5.96 6.81
CA ALA A 384 -22.64 -6.07 5.46
C ALA A 384 -21.64 -6.67 4.46
N ILE A 385 -20.36 -6.27 4.55
CA ILE A 385 -19.33 -6.71 3.57
C ILE A 385 -19.06 -8.22 3.67
N VAL A 386 -19.17 -8.81 4.86
CA VAL A 386 -18.99 -10.24 5.08
C VAL A 386 -20.03 -11.08 4.32
N ARG A 387 -21.24 -10.53 4.13
CA ARG A 387 -22.35 -11.20 3.42
C ARG A 387 -22.36 -10.89 1.93
N ALA A 388 -21.56 -9.94 1.47
CA ALA A 388 -21.57 -9.52 0.08
C ALA A 388 -20.89 -10.57 -0.82
N ARG A 389 -21.43 -10.75 -2.03
CA ARG A 389 -20.87 -11.67 -3.02
C ARG A 389 -19.73 -11.01 -3.78
N LEU A 390 -18.52 -11.56 -3.64
CA LEU A 390 -17.37 -11.14 -4.41
C LEU A 390 -17.50 -11.62 -5.86
N ILE A 391 -17.43 -10.70 -6.82
CA ILE A 391 -17.55 -11.00 -8.25
C ILE A 391 -16.24 -10.79 -9.03
N GLY A 392 -15.29 -10.09 -8.45
CA GLY A 392 -14.00 -9.86 -9.08
C GLY A 392 -13.02 -9.18 -8.16
N LYS A 393 -11.77 -9.18 -8.57
CA LYS A 393 -10.69 -8.47 -7.89
C LYS A 393 -9.74 -7.88 -8.93
N ALA A 394 -9.36 -6.63 -8.71
CA ALA A 394 -8.41 -5.93 -9.55
C ALA A 394 -7.51 -5.04 -8.69
N LEU A 395 -6.86 -4.04 -9.29
CA LEU A 395 -5.95 -3.18 -8.57
C LEU A 395 -6.71 -2.11 -7.76
N GLY A 396 -6.50 -2.07 -6.45
CA GLY A 396 -6.94 -0.97 -5.60
C GLY A 396 -6.11 0.28 -5.90
N ALA A 397 -6.61 1.14 -6.76
CA ALA A 397 -5.84 2.27 -7.31
C ALA A 397 -6.02 3.58 -6.54
N ALA A 398 -7.17 3.79 -5.93
CA ALA A 398 -7.43 4.92 -5.02
C ALA A 398 -8.36 4.46 -3.90
N PRO A 399 -8.02 4.77 -2.63
CA PRO A 399 -8.71 4.17 -1.49
C PRO A 399 -10.16 4.64 -1.34
N GLY A 400 -10.93 3.87 -0.60
CA GLY A 400 -12.32 4.15 -0.26
C GLY A 400 -13.25 3.03 -0.66
N ALA A 401 -14.50 3.18 -0.27
CA ALA A 401 -15.59 2.26 -0.58
C ALA A 401 -16.62 2.98 -1.47
N ALA A 402 -17.03 2.34 -2.55
CA ALA A 402 -18.02 2.88 -3.45
C ALA A 402 -19.17 1.90 -3.66
N SER A 403 -20.38 2.42 -3.68
CA SER A 403 -21.59 1.66 -4.01
C SER A 403 -22.51 2.56 -4.84
N GLY A 404 -23.00 2.08 -5.94
CA GLY A 404 -23.87 2.88 -6.79
C GLY A 404 -24.33 2.16 -8.04
N LYS A 405 -25.18 2.87 -8.79
CA LYS A 405 -25.69 2.40 -10.07
C LYS A 405 -24.65 2.60 -11.17
N ILE A 406 -24.51 1.61 -12.02
CA ILE A 406 -23.54 1.62 -13.11
C ILE A 406 -23.94 2.62 -14.18
N VAL A 407 -22.99 3.48 -14.55
CA VAL A 407 -23.05 4.33 -15.75
C VAL A 407 -21.76 4.16 -16.55
N PHE A 408 -21.83 4.35 -17.87
CA PHE A 408 -20.73 4.06 -18.79
C PHE A 408 -20.09 5.31 -19.41
N THR A 409 -20.67 6.48 -19.21
CA THR A 409 -20.16 7.73 -19.76
C THR A 409 -20.14 8.82 -18.70
N ALA A 410 -19.24 9.80 -18.86
CA ALA A 410 -19.19 10.96 -17.99
C ALA A 410 -20.50 11.77 -18.03
N ALA A 411 -21.09 11.92 -19.21
CA ALA A 411 -22.35 12.63 -19.39
C ALA A 411 -23.50 11.96 -18.61
N ASP A 412 -23.59 10.64 -18.67
CA ASP A 412 -24.59 9.88 -17.90
C ASP A 412 -24.35 10.00 -16.39
N ALA A 413 -23.09 9.98 -15.96
CA ALA A 413 -22.74 10.17 -14.56
C ALA A 413 -23.24 11.53 -14.04
N GLU A 414 -23.00 12.58 -14.78
CA GLU A 414 -23.47 13.94 -14.43
C GLU A 414 -24.99 14.03 -14.39
N ASP A 415 -25.66 13.49 -15.41
CA ASP A 415 -27.12 13.51 -15.51
C ASP A 415 -27.79 12.74 -14.38
N TRP A 416 -27.32 11.52 -14.11
CA TRP A 416 -27.86 10.69 -13.03
C TRP A 416 -27.60 11.28 -11.65
N ALA A 417 -26.39 11.82 -11.42
CA ALA A 417 -26.06 12.48 -10.17
C ALA A 417 -26.91 13.72 -9.91
N ALA A 418 -27.18 14.49 -10.96
CA ALA A 418 -28.07 15.65 -10.89
C ALA A 418 -29.49 15.31 -10.48
N ARG A 419 -29.94 14.07 -10.78
CA ARG A 419 -31.24 13.53 -10.36
C ARG A 419 -31.24 12.94 -8.94
N GLY A 420 -30.11 13.03 -8.22
CA GLY A 420 -29.95 12.50 -6.87
C GLY A 420 -29.57 11.02 -6.80
N GLU A 421 -29.23 10.38 -7.93
CA GLU A 421 -28.77 9.01 -7.96
C GLU A 421 -27.30 8.91 -7.58
N LYS A 422 -26.94 7.88 -6.82
CA LYS A 422 -25.55 7.51 -6.57
C LYS A 422 -25.07 6.61 -7.68
N VAL A 423 -24.01 7.04 -8.39
CA VAL A 423 -23.50 6.33 -9.55
C VAL A 423 -22.05 5.92 -9.39
N VAL A 424 -21.69 4.83 -10.06
CA VAL A 424 -20.31 4.41 -10.27
C VAL A 424 -20.03 4.43 -11.77
N LEU A 425 -18.88 5.00 -12.14
CA LEU A 425 -18.48 5.13 -13.54
C LEU A 425 -17.62 3.92 -13.93
N VAL A 426 -18.09 3.16 -14.90
CA VAL A 426 -17.39 1.97 -15.42
C VAL A 426 -16.95 2.22 -16.84
N ARG A 427 -15.66 2.23 -17.08
CA ARG A 427 -15.06 2.53 -18.39
C ARG A 427 -14.03 1.48 -18.79
N LEU A 428 -13.78 1.34 -20.07
CA LEU A 428 -12.63 0.58 -20.57
C LEU A 428 -11.33 1.24 -20.07
N GLU A 429 -11.24 2.54 -20.23
CA GLU A 429 -10.22 3.43 -19.64
C GLU A 429 -10.78 4.85 -19.58
N THR A 430 -10.25 5.71 -18.74
CA THR A 430 -10.67 7.11 -18.67
C THR A 430 -9.71 8.02 -19.42
N SER A 431 -10.23 9.16 -19.85
CA SER A 431 -9.48 10.24 -20.49
C SER A 431 -9.75 11.57 -19.76
N PRO A 432 -8.99 12.63 -20.03
CA PRO A 432 -9.24 13.94 -19.40
C PRO A 432 -10.67 14.46 -19.57
N GLU A 433 -11.37 14.06 -20.64
CA GLU A 433 -12.76 14.43 -20.88
C GLU A 433 -13.74 13.82 -19.86
N ASP A 434 -13.35 12.75 -19.17
CA ASP A 434 -14.16 12.07 -18.20
C ASP A 434 -14.14 12.71 -16.79
N ILE A 435 -13.29 13.71 -16.56
CA ILE A 435 -13.07 14.32 -15.24
C ILE A 435 -14.37 14.79 -14.58
N THR A 436 -15.26 15.43 -15.35
CA THR A 436 -16.53 15.95 -14.82
C THR A 436 -17.45 14.84 -14.33
N GLY A 437 -17.50 13.72 -15.05
CA GLY A 437 -18.23 12.52 -14.63
C GLY A 437 -17.57 11.83 -13.44
N MET A 438 -16.26 11.80 -13.41
CA MET A 438 -15.50 11.21 -12.29
C MET A 438 -15.74 11.96 -10.98
N LYS A 439 -15.88 13.29 -11.02
CA LYS A 439 -16.15 14.12 -9.83
C LYS A 439 -17.45 13.79 -9.14
N VAL A 440 -18.49 13.44 -9.87
CA VAL A 440 -19.83 13.19 -9.34
C VAL A 440 -20.08 11.72 -9.00
N ALA A 441 -19.25 10.82 -9.51
CA ALA A 441 -19.34 9.40 -9.26
C ALA A 441 -18.88 9.05 -7.84
N GLN A 442 -19.49 8.03 -7.23
CA GLN A 442 -19.03 7.48 -5.95
C GLN A 442 -17.70 6.77 -6.09
N GLY A 443 -17.43 6.20 -7.24
CA GLY A 443 -16.18 5.52 -7.54
C GLY A 443 -16.04 5.25 -9.04
N ILE A 444 -14.82 4.90 -9.43
CA ILE A 444 -14.43 4.63 -10.81
C ILE A 444 -13.88 3.21 -10.92
N LEU A 445 -14.37 2.46 -11.89
CA LEU A 445 -13.91 1.11 -12.21
C LEU A 445 -13.47 1.06 -13.67
N THR A 446 -12.22 0.67 -13.92
CA THR A 446 -11.70 0.53 -15.30
C THR A 446 -11.24 -0.88 -15.60
N VAL A 447 -11.37 -1.27 -16.87
CA VAL A 447 -10.89 -2.57 -17.37
C VAL A 447 -9.38 -2.54 -17.57
N ARG A 448 -8.85 -1.41 -18.04
CA ARG A 448 -7.42 -1.19 -18.32
C ARG A 448 -6.84 -0.14 -17.39
N GLY A 449 -5.54 -0.21 -17.20
CA GLY A 449 -4.78 0.78 -16.44
C GLY A 449 -4.18 0.21 -15.16
N GLY A 450 -3.14 0.87 -14.69
CA GLY A 450 -2.41 0.56 -13.45
C GLY A 450 -2.49 1.71 -12.46
N MET A 451 -1.62 1.71 -11.47
CA MET A 451 -1.53 2.75 -10.42
C MET A 451 -1.24 4.15 -10.96
N THR A 452 -0.62 4.24 -12.11
CA THR A 452 -0.24 5.49 -12.75
C THR A 452 -1.12 5.88 -13.93
N SER A 453 -2.20 5.13 -14.17
CA SER A 453 -3.19 5.46 -15.20
C SER A 453 -3.91 6.78 -14.91
N HIS A 454 -4.48 7.39 -15.90
CA HIS A 454 -5.27 8.62 -15.77
C HIS A 454 -6.37 8.46 -14.70
N ALA A 455 -7.13 7.36 -14.75
CA ALA A 455 -8.19 7.09 -13.77
C ALA A 455 -7.65 7.04 -12.33
N ALA A 456 -6.56 6.33 -12.11
CA ALA A 456 -5.95 6.19 -10.78
C ALA A 456 -5.44 7.52 -10.24
N VAL A 457 -4.69 8.27 -11.05
CA VAL A 457 -4.09 9.56 -10.66
C VAL A 457 -5.17 10.59 -10.34
N VAL A 458 -6.15 10.75 -11.21
CA VAL A 458 -7.24 11.72 -11.04
C VAL A 458 -8.12 11.35 -9.85
N ALA A 459 -8.46 10.07 -9.68
CA ALA A 459 -9.26 9.61 -8.56
C ALA A 459 -8.57 9.88 -7.21
N ARG A 460 -7.27 9.61 -7.11
CA ARG A 460 -6.49 9.94 -5.89
C ARG A 460 -6.51 11.44 -5.59
N GLY A 461 -6.35 12.26 -6.62
CA GLY A 461 -6.42 13.71 -6.47
C GLY A 461 -7.77 14.22 -5.98
N MET A 462 -8.86 13.59 -6.39
CA MET A 462 -10.22 13.93 -6.00
C MET A 462 -10.65 13.33 -4.66
N GLY A 463 -9.89 12.37 -4.13
CA GLY A 463 -10.32 11.56 -2.99
C GLY A 463 -11.43 10.57 -3.33
N ALA A 464 -11.57 10.19 -4.60
CA ALA A 464 -12.56 9.24 -5.07
C ALA A 464 -12.01 7.82 -5.08
N CYS A 465 -12.87 6.84 -4.79
CA CYS A 465 -12.53 5.42 -4.86
C CYS A 465 -12.26 5.01 -6.32
N CYS A 466 -11.19 4.25 -6.55
CA CYS A 466 -10.89 3.73 -7.87
C CYS A 466 -10.35 2.29 -7.80
N VAL A 467 -10.93 1.43 -8.61
CA VAL A 467 -10.41 0.10 -8.91
C VAL A 467 -10.07 0.07 -10.40
N SER A 468 -8.83 -0.22 -10.75
CA SER A 468 -8.39 -0.22 -12.15
C SER A 468 -7.78 -1.54 -12.59
N GLY A 469 -7.71 -1.73 -13.91
CA GLY A 469 -7.09 -2.90 -14.48
C GLY A 469 -7.86 -4.20 -14.28
N CYS A 470 -9.20 -4.15 -14.19
CA CYS A 470 -10.03 -5.35 -14.07
C CYS A 470 -10.16 -6.07 -15.41
N GLY A 471 -9.13 -6.82 -15.79
CA GLY A 471 -9.07 -7.56 -17.05
C GLY A 471 -10.09 -8.69 -17.19
N ASP A 472 -10.72 -9.11 -16.09
CA ASP A 472 -11.78 -10.12 -16.10
C ASP A 472 -13.12 -9.57 -16.61
N ILE A 473 -13.26 -8.24 -16.68
CA ILE A 473 -14.45 -7.61 -17.27
C ILE A 473 -14.42 -7.78 -18.79
N ILE A 474 -15.52 -8.29 -19.34
CA ILE A 474 -15.76 -8.30 -20.77
C ILE A 474 -16.70 -7.13 -21.06
N MET A 475 -16.14 -6.04 -21.58
CA MET A 475 -16.82 -4.76 -21.77
C MET A 475 -17.48 -4.63 -23.15
N ASP A 476 -18.73 -4.16 -23.15
CA ASP A 476 -19.45 -3.70 -24.34
C ASP A 476 -19.99 -2.28 -24.07
N GLU A 477 -19.13 -1.29 -24.23
CA GLU A 477 -19.50 0.11 -23.97
C GLU A 477 -20.62 0.62 -24.87
N ALA A 478 -20.66 0.17 -26.11
CA ALA A 478 -21.68 0.59 -27.09
C ALA A 478 -23.09 0.21 -26.66
N ASN A 479 -23.24 -0.99 -26.06
CA ASN A 479 -24.52 -1.49 -25.57
C ASN A 479 -24.71 -1.26 -24.06
N LYS A 480 -23.80 -0.53 -23.43
CA LYS A 480 -23.84 -0.17 -22.01
C LYS A 480 -24.02 -1.40 -21.10
N LYS A 481 -23.16 -2.40 -21.28
CA LYS A 481 -23.15 -3.62 -20.48
C LYS A 481 -21.76 -4.23 -20.37
N PHE A 482 -21.56 -5.06 -19.36
CA PHE A 482 -20.36 -5.86 -19.20
C PHE A 482 -20.66 -7.17 -18.46
N THR A 483 -19.78 -8.13 -18.61
CA THR A 483 -19.84 -9.41 -17.88
C THR A 483 -18.69 -9.49 -16.88
N LEU A 484 -19.00 -9.88 -15.65
CA LEU A 484 -18.02 -10.11 -14.59
C LEU A 484 -18.56 -11.15 -13.62
N GLY A 485 -17.72 -12.09 -13.22
CA GLY A 485 -18.10 -13.12 -12.26
C GLY A 485 -19.26 -14.02 -12.70
N GLY A 486 -19.39 -14.22 -14.01
CA GLY A 486 -20.43 -15.04 -14.62
C GLY A 486 -21.80 -14.38 -14.71
N LYS A 487 -21.90 -13.07 -14.42
CA LYS A 487 -23.15 -12.31 -14.50
C LYS A 487 -22.99 -11.14 -15.47
N GLU A 488 -24.04 -10.83 -16.23
CA GLU A 488 -24.13 -9.67 -17.11
C GLU A 488 -24.70 -8.47 -16.33
N TYR A 489 -24.02 -7.34 -16.38
CA TYR A 489 -24.41 -6.08 -15.73
C TYR A 489 -24.75 -5.04 -16.79
N HIS A 490 -25.84 -4.31 -16.55
CA HIS A 490 -26.37 -3.27 -17.43
C HIS A 490 -26.33 -1.92 -16.72
N GLU A 491 -26.48 -0.84 -17.50
CA GLU A 491 -26.65 0.50 -16.94
C GLU A 491 -27.83 0.52 -15.94
N GLY A 492 -27.57 1.07 -14.76
CA GLY A 492 -28.54 1.13 -13.67
C GLY A 492 -28.50 -0.04 -12.69
N ASP A 493 -27.83 -1.13 -13.01
CA ASP A 493 -27.56 -2.20 -12.03
C ASP A 493 -26.61 -1.67 -10.95
N THR A 494 -26.71 -2.19 -9.75
CA THR A 494 -25.88 -1.75 -8.63
C THR A 494 -24.71 -2.69 -8.40
N ILE A 495 -23.52 -2.12 -8.24
CA ILE A 495 -22.32 -2.81 -7.79
C ILE A 495 -21.63 -1.99 -6.69
N SER A 496 -20.76 -2.66 -5.96
CA SER A 496 -19.91 -2.04 -4.94
C SER A 496 -18.47 -2.48 -5.13
N PHE A 497 -17.52 -1.62 -4.83
CA PHE A 497 -16.11 -1.99 -4.88
C PHE A 497 -15.27 -1.20 -3.88
N ASP A 498 -14.16 -1.83 -3.49
CA ASP A 498 -13.22 -1.30 -2.49
C ASP A 498 -11.93 -0.90 -3.17
N GLY A 499 -11.68 0.40 -3.21
CA GLY A 499 -10.47 0.97 -3.82
C GLY A 499 -9.18 0.72 -3.05
N THR A 500 -9.28 0.23 -1.82
CA THR A 500 -8.12 -0.16 -1.01
C THR A 500 -7.68 -1.60 -1.33
N THR A 501 -8.63 -2.52 -1.40
CA THR A 501 -8.36 -3.95 -1.64
C THR A 501 -8.44 -4.36 -3.10
N GLY A 502 -9.18 -3.61 -3.92
CA GLY A 502 -9.50 -3.97 -5.31
C GLY A 502 -10.66 -4.94 -5.46
N ASN A 503 -11.35 -5.29 -4.39
CA ASN A 503 -12.47 -6.21 -4.41
C ASN A 503 -13.72 -5.57 -5.01
N ILE A 504 -14.45 -6.34 -5.83
CA ILE A 504 -15.69 -5.91 -6.50
C ILE A 504 -16.82 -6.85 -6.05
N TYR A 505 -17.95 -6.27 -5.64
CA TYR A 505 -19.08 -6.99 -5.07
C TYR A 505 -20.36 -6.76 -5.86
N ASP A 506 -21.20 -7.79 -5.90
CA ASP A 506 -22.54 -7.71 -6.49
C ASP A 506 -23.48 -6.93 -5.57
N GLY A 507 -24.30 -6.03 -6.14
CA GLY A 507 -25.30 -5.28 -5.41
C GLY A 507 -24.78 -4.15 -4.54
N ALA A 508 -25.67 -3.57 -3.75
CA ALA A 508 -25.38 -2.47 -2.86
C ALA A 508 -24.81 -2.98 -1.52
N VAL A 509 -23.70 -2.39 -1.08
CA VAL A 509 -23.13 -2.61 0.25
C VAL A 509 -23.09 -1.26 0.96
N PRO A 510 -23.70 -1.13 2.16
CA PRO A 510 -23.69 0.12 2.91
C PRO A 510 -22.27 0.60 3.21
N THR A 511 -22.05 1.91 3.10
CA THR A 511 -20.78 2.57 3.42
C THR A 511 -20.90 3.40 4.68
N VAL A 512 -19.77 3.60 5.35
CA VAL A 512 -19.62 4.46 6.53
C VAL A 512 -18.66 5.59 6.15
N ASP A 513 -19.09 6.83 6.37
CA ASP A 513 -18.27 8.01 6.08
C ASP A 513 -17.01 8.05 6.95
N ALA A 514 -15.96 8.70 6.44
CA ALA A 514 -14.71 8.89 7.14
C ALA A 514 -14.95 9.72 8.43
N GLN A 515 -14.44 9.21 9.55
CA GLN A 515 -14.49 9.89 10.84
C GLN A 515 -13.08 10.20 11.32
N ILE A 516 -12.77 11.48 11.47
CA ILE A 516 -11.48 11.93 11.98
C ILE A 516 -11.67 12.23 13.47
N ALA A 517 -11.07 11.39 14.33
CA ALA A 517 -11.09 11.56 15.78
C ALA A 517 -10.08 12.61 16.25
N GLY A 518 -10.20 13.06 17.52
CA GLY A 518 -9.29 14.05 18.11
C GLY A 518 -7.82 13.61 18.16
N GLU A 519 -7.57 12.31 18.25
CA GLU A 519 -6.24 11.71 18.22
C GLU A 519 -5.49 11.98 16.91
N PHE A 520 -6.21 12.06 15.79
CA PHE A 520 -5.62 12.44 14.51
C PHE A 520 -4.96 13.82 14.58
N GLY A 521 -5.66 14.81 15.16
CA GLY A 521 -5.11 16.16 15.34
C GLY A 521 -3.88 16.18 16.24
N ARG A 522 -3.87 15.39 17.30
CA ARG A 522 -2.72 15.29 18.21
C ARG A 522 -1.49 14.71 17.49
N ILE A 523 -1.66 13.60 16.77
CA ILE A 523 -0.57 12.96 16.02
C ILE A 523 -0.03 13.89 14.94
N MET A 524 -0.91 14.54 14.19
CA MET A 524 -0.49 15.50 13.16
C MET A 524 0.24 16.70 13.74
N GLY A 525 -0.19 17.18 14.89
CA GLY A 525 0.50 18.26 15.62
C GLY A 525 1.91 17.86 16.03
N TRP A 526 2.08 16.65 16.53
CA TRP A 526 3.42 16.10 16.84
C TRP A 526 4.26 15.92 15.57
N ALA A 527 3.67 15.40 14.49
CA ALA A 527 4.38 15.27 13.21
C ALA A 527 4.90 16.63 12.72
N ASP A 528 4.09 17.67 12.75
CA ASP A 528 4.50 19.01 12.35
C ASP A 528 5.63 19.59 13.21
N LYS A 529 5.67 19.23 14.50
CA LYS A 529 6.72 19.66 15.42
C LYS A 529 8.10 19.09 15.06
N TYR A 530 8.15 17.85 14.55
CA TYR A 530 9.41 17.12 14.33
C TYR A 530 9.87 17.10 12.87
N ARG A 531 8.99 17.29 11.89
CA ARG A 531 9.38 17.32 10.49
C ARG A 531 10.18 18.58 10.12
N THR A 532 11.10 18.42 9.19
CA THR A 532 11.83 19.54 8.58
C THR A 532 11.32 19.82 7.17
N LEU A 533 10.96 18.79 6.41
CA LEU A 533 10.35 18.95 5.10
C LEU A 533 8.99 19.66 5.25
N LYS A 534 8.78 20.64 4.40
CA LYS A 534 7.46 21.24 4.22
C LYS A 534 6.62 20.36 3.31
N VAL A 535 5.32 20.40 3.47
CA VAL A 535 4.39 19.61 2.68
C VAL A 535 3.46 20.54 1.93
N ARG A 536 3.58 20.53 0.60
CA ARG A 536 2.70 21.25 -0.32
C ARG A 536 1.76 20.26 -1.00
N THR A 537 0.82 20.78 -1.77
CA THR A 537 -0.13 19.97 -2.51
C THR A 537 -0.07 20.23 -4.01
N ASN A 538 -0.45 19.21 -4.80
CA ASN A 538 -0.75 19.33 -6.21
C ASN A 538 -2.24 19.65 -6.32
N ALA A 539 -2.59 20.86 -6.70
CA ALA A 539 -3.98 21.31 -6.79
C ALA A 539 -4.17 22.26 -7.95
N ASP A 540 -5.21 22.00 -8.73
CA ASP A 540 -5.55 22.76 -9.94
C ASP A 540 -6.85 23.56 -9.75
N THR A 541 -7.61 23.29 -8.70
CA THR A 541 -8.90 23.92 -8.39
C THR A 541 -8.92 24.49 -6.98
N PRO A 542 -9.75 25.52 -6.71
CA PRO A 542 -9.89 26.06 -5.35
C PRO A 542 -10.45 25.03 -4.36
N THR A 543 -11.30 24.13 -4.79
CA THR A 543 -11.86 23.06 -3.96
C THR A 543 -10.75 22.13 -3.46
N ASP A 544 -9.88 21.66 -4.37
CA ASP A 544 -8.74 20.80 -4.00
C ASP A 544 -7.76 21.55 -3.09
N ALA A 545 -7.47 22.81 -3.41
CA ALA A 545 -6.59 23.63 -2.60
C ALA A 545 -7.11 23.84 -1.16
N LYS A 546 -8.40 24.13 -0.99
CA LYS A 546 -9.04 24.26 0.32
C LYS A 546 -8.99 22.94 1.11
N LYS A 547 -9.31 21.83 0.44
CA LYS A 547 -9.26 20.50 1.07
C LYS A 547 -7.85 20.17 1.56
N ALA A 548 -6.86 20.42 0.73
CA ALA A 548 -5.46 20.20 1.08
C ALA A 548 -5.04 21.07 2.27
N ARG A 549 -5.46 22.33 2.31
CA ARG A 549 -5.18 23.19 3.47
C ARG A 549 -5.83 22.71 4.75
N GLU A 550 -7.06 22.25 4.69
CA GLU A 550 -7.73 21.62 5.85
C GLU A 550 -6.93 20.43 6.37
N LEU A 551 -6.28 19.69 5.46
CA LEU A 551 -5.43 18.53 5.80
C LEU A 551 -4.00 18.93 6.16
N GLY A 552 -3.67 20.22 6.14
CA GLY A 552 -2.39 20.75 6.61
C GLY A 552 -1.36 21.10 5.55
N ALA A 553 -1.76 21.24 4.29
CA ALA A 553 -0.84 21.67 3.22
C ALA A 553 -0.36 23.11 3.46
N GLU A 554 0.92 23.34 3.21
CA GLU A 554 1.60 24.63 3.44
C GLU A 554 1.80 25.44 2.15
N GLY A 555 1.15 25.05 1.08
CA GLY A 555 1.22 25.71 -0.20
C GLY A 555 0.82 24.78 -1.34
N ILE A 556 0.86 25.30 -2.56
CA ILE A 556 0.71 24.52 -3.79
C ILE A 556 2.11 24.33 -4.40
N GLY A 557 2.55 23.09 -4.53
CA GLY A 557 3.83 22.74 -5.16
C GLY A 557 3.69 22.48 -6.67
N LEU A 558 2.48 22.23 -7.13
CA LEU A 558 2.17 22.05 -8.55
C LEU A 558 0.72 22.46 -8.82
N CYS A 559 0.56 23.48 -9.66
CA CYS A 559 -0.69 23.78 -10.33
C CYS A 559 -0.48 23.53 -11.83
N ARG A 560 -1.23 22.57 -12.39
CA ARG A 560 -1.18 22.21 -13.80
C ARG A 560 -2.19 23.03 -14.57
N THR A 561 -1.72 24.04 -15.28
CA THR A 561 -2.61 25.00 -15.96
C THR A 561 -3.44 24.38 -17.08
N GLU A 562 -2.97 23.28 -17.69
CA GLU A 562 -3.73 22.54 -18.71
C GLU A 562 -5.05 21.97 -18.19
N HIS A 563 -5.14 21.60 -16.92
CA HIS A 563 -6.37 21.06 -16.35
C HIS A 563 -7.49 22.09 -16.21
N MET A 564 -7.17 23.36 -16.32
CA MET A 564 -8.14 24.46 -16.29
C MET A 564 -8.92 24.62 -17.60
N PHE A 565 -8.51 23.94 -18.69
CA PHE A 565 -9.07 24.12 -20.02
C PHE A 565 -10.07 23.05 -20.47
N PHE A 566 -10.27 21.98 -19.68
CA PHE A 566 -11.16 20.88 -20.07
C PHE A 566 -12.65 21.14 -19.83
N ASP A 567 -13.03 22.16 -19.08
CA ASP A 567 -14.43 22.54 -18.89
C ASP A 567 -15.06 23.04 -20.21
N GLU A 568 -16.32 22.70 -20.42
CA GLU A 568 -17.03 22.99 -21.69
C GLU A 568 -16.98 24.47 -22.10
N ASP A 569 -17.05 25.38 -21.15
CA ASP A 569 -17.02 26.83 -21.37
C ASP A 569 -15.63 27.35 -21.73
N ARG A 570 -14.60 26.55 -21.58
CA ARG A 570 -13.19 26.96 -21.75
C ARG A 570 -12.47 26.26 -22.89
N ILE A 571 -12.79 24.97 -23.10
CA ILE A 571 -12.10 24.17 -24.13
C ILE A 571 -12.20 24.75 -25.52
N GLU A 572 -13.30 25.41 -25.85
CA GLU A 572 -13.49 25.99 -27.15
C GLU A 572 -12.54 27.17 -27.45
N ALA A 573 -12.36 28.07 -26.49
CA ALA A 573 -11.40 29.16 -26.61
C ALA A 573 -9.97 28.63 -26.78
N PHE A 574 -9.64 27.58 -26.05
CA PHE A 574 -8.34 26.92 -26.15
C PHE A 574 -8.14 26.24 -27.52
N ARG A 575 -9.17 25.56 -28.04
CA ARG A 575 -9.16 24.97 -29.39
C ARG A 575 -9.02 26.02 -30.50
N GLU A 576 -9.62 27.17 -30.34
CA GLU A 576 -9.43 28.29 -31.26
C GLU A 576 -7.97 28.74 -31.33
N MET A 577 -7.29 28.77 -30.18
CA MET A 577 -5.86 29.09 -30.10
C MET A 577 -5.00 28.02 -30.80
N ILE A 578 -5.30 26.73 -30.55
CA ILE A 578 -4.55 25.59 -31.11
C ILE A 578 -4.58 25.59 -32.64
N VAL A 579 -5.72 25.86 -33.26
CA VAL A 579 -5.89 25.82 -34.71
C VAL A 579 -5.55 27.13 -35.40
N SER A 580 -5.04 28.13 -34.69
CA SER A 580 -4.61 29.40 -35.26
C SER A 580 -3.42 29.23 -36.22
N ASP A 581 -3.46 29.83 -37.36
CA ASP A 581 -2.40 29.77 -38.38
C ASP A 581 -1.45 30.96 -38.31
N THR A 582 -1.90 32.08 -37.74
CA THR A 582 -1.12 33.32 -37.64
C THR A 582 -0.97 33.77 -36.20
N LEU A 583 0.03 34.64 -35.93
CA LEU A 583 0.26 35.24 -34.62
C LEU A 583 -0.98 36.05 -34.19
N GLU A 584 -1.56 36.82 -35.08
CA GLU A 584 -2.74 37.64 -34.78
C GLU A 584 -3.93 36.80 -34.35
N GLU A 585 -4.19 35.72 -35.06
CA GLU A 585 -5.29 34.79 -34.71
C GLU A 585 -5.04 34.15 -33.32
N ARG A 586 -3.79 33.77 -33.03
CA ARG A 586 -3.43 33.17 -31.77
C ARG A 586 -3.56 34.18 -30.63
N GLU A 587 -3.08 35.38 -30.81
CA GLU A 587 -3.20 36.43 -29.80
C GLU A 587 -4.66 36.80 -29.51
N GLU A 588 -5.52 36.80 -30.55
CA GLU A 588 -6.95 37.04 -30.38
C GLU A 588 -7.64 35.94 -29.56
N ALA A 589 -7.30 34.68 -29.82
CA ALA A 589 -7.78 33.54 -29.02
C ALA A 589 -7.26 33.59 -27.58
N LEU A 590 -5.98 33.93 -27.37
CA LEU A 590 -5.37 34.07 -26.08
C LEU A 590 -6.00 35.18 -25.22
N LYS A 591 -6.48 36.24 -25.80
CA LYS A 591 -7.24 37.31 -25.12
C LYS A 591 -8.53 36.79 -24.47
N LYS A 592 -9.13 35.76 -25.05
CA LYS A 592 -10.32 35.10 -24.45
C LYS A 592 -9.97 34.21 -23.29
N ILE A 593 -8.80 33.59 -23.32
CA ILE A 593 -8.33 32.64 -22.27
C ILE A 593 -7.79 33.38 -21.06
N GLU A 594 -7.08 34.49 -21.24
CA GLU A 594 -6.37 35.21 -20.16
C GLU A 594 -7.27 35.58 -18.99
N PRO A 595 -8.48 36.17 -19.15
CA PRO A 595 -9.35 36.46 -18.01
C PRO A 595 -9.80 35.21 -17.24
N LEU A 596 -10.00 34.10 -17.94
CA LEU A 596 -10.42 32.85 -17.35
C LEU A 596 -9.31 32.28 -16.44
N GLN A 597 -8.07 32.25 -16.93
CA GLN A 597 -6.92 31.85 -16.15
C GLN A 597 -6.64 32.78 -14.97
N GLN A 598 -6.75 34.07 -15.18
CA GLN A 598 -6.61 35.07 -14.13
C GLN A 598 -7.59 34.80 -12.98
N GLY A 599 -8.85 34.54 -13.30
CA GLY A 599 -9.88 34.21 -12.30
C GLY A 599 -9.55 32.92 -11.55
N ASP A 600 -9.06 31.90 -12.24
CA ASP A 600 -8.64 30.64 -11.62
C ASP A 600 -7.48 30.84 -10.66
N PHE A 601 -6.48 31.59 -11.06
CA PHE A 601 -5.32 31.87 -10.22
C PHE A 601 -5.69 32.73 -9.00
N GLU A 602 -6.59 33.69 -9.14
CA GLU A 602 -7.12 34.49 -8.02
C GLU A 602 -7.74 33.59 -6.96
N GLN A 603 -8.56 32.60 -7.38
CA GLN A 603 -9.20 31.66 -6.47
C GLN A 603 -8.18 30.78 -5.75
N LEU A 604 -7.10 30.34 -6.43
CA LEU A 604 -6.03 29.57 -5.83
C LEU A 604 -5.22 30.38 -4.80
N PHE A 605 -4.88 31.61 -5.10
CA PHE A 605 -4.19 32.49 -4.17
C PHE A 605 -5.05 32.77 -2.94
N GLU A 606 -6.36 32.99 -3.13
CA GLU A 606 -7.32 33.15 -2.01
C GLU A 606 -7.37 31.90 -1.14
N ALA A 607 -7.45 30.70 -1.76
CA ALA A 607 -7.51 29.43 -1.02
C ALA A 607 -6.24 29.18 -0.22
N MET A 608 -5.09 29.63 -0.66
CA MET A 608 -3.80 29.43 0.00
C MET A 608 -3.46 30.47 1.05
N GLU A 609 -4.22 31.56 1.16
CA GLU A 609 -4.09 32.57 2.22
C GLU A 609 -2.64 33.08 2.45
N GLY A 610 -1.91 33.33 1.38
CA GLY A 610 -0.54 33.82 1.43
C GLY A 610 0.56 32.73 1.45
N ASN A 611 0.19 31.46 1.50
CA ASN A 611 1.15 30.38 1.33
C ASN A 611 1.65 30.29 -0.11
N PRO A 612 2.84 29.74 -0.36
CA PRO A 612 3.42 29.64 -1.69
C PRO A 612 2.51 28.91 -2.70
N VAL A 613 2.47 29.39 -3.93
CA VAL A 613 1.74 28.77 -5.04
C VAL A 613 2.69 28.70 -6.23
N THR A 614 3.03 27.46 -6.63
CA THR A 614 3.83 27.19 -7.82
C THR A 614 2.92 26.86 -8.98
N ILE A 615 2.97 27.69 -10.03
CA ILE A 615 2.15 27.57 -11.23
C ILE A 615 3.02 27.10 -12.39
N ARG A 616 2.75 25.91 -12.88
CA ARG A 616 3.42 25.34 -14.04
C ARG A 616 2.73 25.82 -15.31
N PHE A 617 3.51 26.36 -16.23
CA PHE A 617 3.02 26.75 -17.55
C PHE A 617 2.61 25.51 -18.35
N LEU A 618 1.86 25.74 -19.42
CA LEU A 618 1.29 24.69 -20.26
C LEU A 618 2.32 23.62 -20.62
N ASP A 619 2.05 22.37 -20.30
CA ASP A 619 2.98 21.26 -20.46
C ASP A 619 2.63 20.30 -21.61
N PRO A 620 1.38 19.80 -21.76
CA PRO A 620 1.06 18.81 -22.78
C PRO A 620 1.15 19.37 -24.21
N PRO A 621 1.39 18.52 -25.21
CA PRO A 621 1.35 18.93 -26.61
C PRO A 621 -0.06 19.35 -27.00
N LEU A 622 -0.13 20.27 -27.94
CA LEU A 622 -1.42 20.86 -28.42
C LEU A 622 -2.36 19.78 -28.97
N HIS A 623 -1.84 18.71 -29.53
CA HIS A 623 -2.65 17.63 -30.09
C HIS A 623 -3.58 16.95 -29.07
N GLU A 624 -3.28 17.01 -27.79
CA GLU A 624 -4.15 16.44 -26.75
C GLU A 624 -5.49 17.17 -26.59
N PHE A 625 -5.54 18.43 -27.01
CA PHE A 625 -6.71 19.31 -26.89
C PHE A 625 -7.55 19.40 -28.15
N VAL A 626 -7.11 18.82 -29.26
CA VAL A 626 -7.81 18.92 -30.53
C VAL A 626 -9.17 18.25 -30.48
N PRO A 627 -10.19 18.77 -31.15
CA PRO A 627 -11.51 18.14 -31.23
C PRO A 627 -11.41 16.81 -31.98
N ARG A 628 -12.09 15.77 -31.45
CA ARG A 628 -12.06 14.43 -32.02
C ARG A 628 -13.36 13.99 -32.65
N THR A 629 -14.47 14.64 -32.30
CA THR A 629 -15.78 14.36 -32.88
C THR A 629 -16.06 15.30 -34.05
N ASP A 630 -16.81 14.81 -35.04
CA ASP A 630 -17.17 15.63 -36.20
C ASP A 630 -17.99 16.89 -35.82
N ALA A 631 -18.86 16.75 -34.81
CA ALA A 631 -19.66 17.86 -34.27
C ALA A 631 -18.76 18.96 -33.68
N ASP A 632 -17.75 18.61 -32.91
CA ASP A 632 -16.82 19.57 -32.32
C ASP A 632 -15.94 20.22 -33.38
N ILE A 633 -15.54 19.47 -34.41
CA ILE A 633 -14.76 19.99 -35.53
C ILE A 633 -15.59 21.01 -36.34
N GLU A 634 -16.86 20.70 -36.61
CA GLU A 634 -17.78 21.63 -37.30
C GLU A 634 -18.00 22.90 -36.50
N LYS A 635 -18.19 22.79 -35.21
CA LYS A 635 -18.36 23.92 -34.28
C LYS A 635 -17.13 24.83 -34.28
N LEU A 636 -15.94 24.23 -34.22
CA LEU A 636 -14.68 24.98 -34.27
C LEU A 636 -14.47 25.67 -35.64
N ALA A 637 -14.76 24.96 -36.73
CA ALA A 637 -14.68 25.51 -38.08
C ALA A 637 -15.56 26.75 -38.25
N LYS A 638 -16.80 26.68 -37.76
CA LYS A 638 -17.74 27.79 -37.77
C LYS A 638 -17.24 28.97 -36.93
N ALA A 639 -16.73 28.70 -35.73
CA ALA A 639 -16.21 29.74 -34.84
C ALA A 639 -15.01 30.49 -35.43
N LYS A 640 -14.17 29.80 -36.20
CA LYS A 640 -12.96 30.35 -36.81
C LYS A 640 -13.18 30.88 -38.26
N GLY A 641 -14.36 30.68 -38.81
CA GLY A 641 -14.63 31.02 -40.19
C GLY A 641 -13.82 30.21 -41.20
N LYS A 642 -13.47 28.97 -40.85
CA LYS A 642 -12.70 28.02 -41.67
C LYS A 642 -13.56 26.85 -42.10
N THR A 643 -13.10 26.11 -43.12
CA THR A 643 -13.79 24.88 -43.52
C THR A 643 -13.45 23.74 -42.61
N VAL A 644 -14.32 22.73 -42.55
CA VAL A 644 -14.07 21.48 -41.79
C VAL A 644 -12.77 20.81 -42.26
N GLU A 645 -12.51 20.83 -43.57
CA GLU A 645 -11.27 20.26 -44.13
C GLU A 645 -10.02 21.00 -43.68
N GLN A 646 -10.08 22.32 -43.58
CA GLN A 646 -8.96 23.12 -43.06
C GLN A 646 -8.65 22.78 -41.60
N ILE A 647 -9.68 22.62 -40.79
CA ILE A 647 -9.52 22.23 -39.39
C ILE A 647 -8.95 20.80 -39.25
N LYS A 648 -9.47 19.84 -40.03
CA LYS A 648 -8.94 18.46 -40.05
C LYS A 648 -7.47 18.43 -40.50
N THR A 649 -7.11 19.20 -41.49
CA THR A 649 -5.71 19.30 -41.94
C THR A 649 -4.82 19.87 -40.86
N LYS A 650 -5.27 20.86 -40.13
CA LYS A 650 -4.53 21.45 -39.01
C LYS A 650 -4.36 20.44 -37.87
N ILE A 651 -5.42 19.70 -37.52
CA ILE A 651 -5.38 18.64 -36.52
C ILE A 651 -4.37 17.57 -36.94
N ASP A 652 -4.40 17.09 -38.17
CA ASP A 652 -3.44 16.13 -38.70
C ASP A 652 -2.01 16.62 -38.59
N SER A 653 -1.78 17.92 -38.86
CA SER A 653 -0.45 18.52 -38.73
C SER A 653 0.07 18.60 -37.29
N LEU A 654 -0.83 18.58 -36.31
CA LEU A 654 -0.50 18.62 -34.89
C LEU A 654 -0.32 17.21 -34.28
N THR A 655 -0.73 16.15 -34.98
CA THR A 655 -0.62 14.78 -34.51
C THR A 655 0.85 14.37 -34.41
N GLU A 656 1.22 13.86 -33.28
CA GLU A 656 2.58 13.42 -32.99
C GLU A 656 2.65 11.91 -32.79
N PHE A 657 3.73 11.27 -33.29
CA PHE A 657 3.96 9.83 -33.11
C PHE A 657 4.32 9.49 -31.68
N ASN A 658 5.05 10.38 -31.01
CA ASN A 658 5.43 10.23 -29.62
C ASN A 658 5.21 11.56 -28.87
N PRO A 659 3.99 11.82 -28.39
CA PRO A 659 3.64 13.10 -27.78
C PRO A 659 4.48 13.44 -26.55
N MET A 660 4.89 12.44 -25.79
CA MET A 660 5.70 12.64 -24.58
C MET A 660 7.10 13.18 -24.87
N MET A 661 7.61 12.93 -26.07
CA MET A 661 8.93 13.37 -26.54
C MET A 661 8.84 14.48 -27.59
N GLY A 662 7.65 15.01 -27.81
CA GLY A 662 7.37 15.91 -28.90
C GLY A 662 7.32 17.41 -28.56
N HIS A 663 6.43 18.12 -29.25
CA HIS A 663 6.26 19.57 -29.14
C HIS A 663 5.37 19.93 -27.95
N ARG A 664 5.97 20.00 -26.79
CA ARG A 664 5.27 20.30 -25.53
C ARG A 664 6.15 21.08 -24.56
N GLY A 665 5.58 21.53 -23.45
CA GLY A 665 6.29 22.25 -22.39
C GLY A 665 6.98 23.51 -22.89
N ILE A 666 8.19 23.72 -22.50
CA ILE A 666 9.00 24.88 -22.91
C ILE A 666 9.14 25.01 -24.44
N ARG A 667 9.08 23.88 -25.15
CA ARG A 667 9.18 23.88 -26.61
C ARG A 667 8.01 24.62 -27.27
N LEU A 668 6.82 24.58 -26.66
CA LEU A 668 5.68 25.38 -27.06
C LEU A 668 5.93 26.88 -26.82
N ASP A 669 6.50 27.22 -25.67
CA ASP A 669 6.78 28.59 -25.29
C ASP A 669 7.90 29.20 -26.17
N VAL A 670 8.82 28.41 -26.67
CA VAL A 670 9.86 28.83 -27.61
C VAL A 670 9.23 29.09 -29.00
N THR A 671 8.37 28.17 -29.42
CA THR A 671 7.70 28.30 -30.73
C THR A 671 6.64 29.40 -30.73
N TYR A 672 5.86 29.48 -29.64
CA TYR A 672 4.74 30.40 -29.45
C TYR A 672 4.89 31.21 -28.17
N PRO A 673 5.86 32.13 -28.05
CA PRO A 673 6.13 32.88 -26.82
C PRO A 673 4.95 33.71 -26.30
N GLU A 674 3.97 34.02 -27.15
CA GLU A 674 2.72 34.66 -26.79
C GLU A 674 1.91 33.85 -25.77
N ILE A 675 2.04 32.53 -25.74
CA ILE A 675 1.39 31.66 -24.72
C ILE A 675 2.00 31.95 -23.34
N ALA A 676 3.32 31.97 -23.25
CA ALA A 676 4.04 32.30 -22.02
C ALA A 676 3.72 33.71 -21.53
N LYS A 677 3.63 34.66 -22.44
CA LYS A 677 3.22 36.05 -22.15
C LYS A 677 1.82 36.12 -21.54
N MET A 678 0.86 35.42 -22.13
CA MET A 678 -0.52 35.37 -21.63
C MET A 678 -0.58 34.79 -20.23
N GLN A 679 0.06 33.65 -20.02
CA GLN A 679 0.04 33.01 -18.72
C GLN A 679 0.73 33.87 -17.65
N THR A 680 1.82 34.54 -18.00
CA THR A 680 2.51 35.45 -17.08
C THR A 680 1.62 36.60 -16.66
N VAL A 681 0.97 37.25 -17.61
CA VAL A 681 0.06 38.37 -17.33
C VAL A 681 -1.10 37.93 -16.42
N ALA A 682 -1.69 36.77 -16.69
CA ALA A 682 -2.77 36.20 -15.86
C ALA A 682 -2.31 35.95 -14.43
N VAL A 683 -1.14 35.37 -14.24
CA VAL A 683 -0.57 35.11 -12.91
C VAL A 683 -0.31 36.42 -12.15
N ILE A 684 0.33 37.36 -12.77
CA ILE A 684 0.71 38.63 -12.12
C ILE A 684 -0.53 39.45 -11.75
N ARG A 685 -1.50 39.58 -12.65
CA ARG A 685 -2.77 40.28 -12.35
C ARG A 685 -3.51 39.62 -11.20
N ALA A 686 -3.61 38.31 -11.23
CA ALA A 686 -4.28 37.57 -10.16
C ALA A 686 -3.60 37.79 -8.80
N ALA A 687 -2.28 37.68 -8.76
CA ALA A 687 -1.50 37.89 -7.54
C ALA A 687 -1.64 39.32 -6.99
N VAL A 688 -1.57 40.31 -7.86
CA VAL A 688 -1.73 41.72 -7.46
C VAL A 688 -3.13 42.00 -6.93
N ASN A 689 -4.16 41.49 -7.59
CA ASN A 689 -5.55 41.67 -7.14
C ASN A 689 -5.80 41.05 -5.78
N VAL A 690 -5.31 39.84 -5.51
CA VAL A 690 -5.45 39.18 -4.23
C VAL A 690 -4.63 39.88 -3.15
N ALA A 691 -3.41 40.32 -3.46
CA ALA A 691 -2.57 41.08 -2.55
C ALA A 691 -3.23 42.40 -2.10
N LYS A 692 -3.95 43.07 -2.99
CA LYS A 692 -4.71 44.30 -2.65
C LYS A 692 -5.89 44.00 -1.70
N LYS A 693 -6.56 42.89 -1.87
CA LYS A 693 -7.66 42.45 -0.98
C LYS A 693 -7.16 42.06 0.42
N HIS A 694 -5.98 41.50 0.48
CA HIS A 694 -5.38 40.94 1.68
C HIS A 694 -3.95 41.50 1.89
N PRO A 695 -3.82 42.77 2.34
CA PRO A 695 -2.52 43.42 2.47
C PRO A 695 -1.57 42.75 3.47
N ASP A 696 -2.09 41.97 4.40
CA ASP A 696 -1.37 41.22 5.42
C ASP A 696 -0.82 39.88 4.91
N TRP A 697 -1.25 39.43 3.71
CA TRP A 697 -0.69 38.23 3.11
C TRP A 697 0.55 38.55 2.29
N GLU A 698 1.59 37.73 2.43
CA GLU A 698 2.77 37.79 1.56
C GLU A 698 2.57 36.85 0.37
N ILE A 699 2.22 37.44 -0.78
CA ILE A 699 1.98 36.66 -2.01
C ILE A 699 3.19 36.85 -2.94
N VAL A 700 3.91 35.73 -3.15
CA VAL A 700 5.03 35.65 -4.08
C VAL A 700 4.76 34.49 -5.04
N PRO A 701 4.16 34.76 -6.24
CA PRO A 701 3.89 33.68 -7.18
C PRO A 701 5.20 33.05 -7.67
N GLU A 702 5.18 31.73 -7.77
CA GLU A 702 6.27 30.93 -8.29
C GLU A 702 5.89 30.39 -9.66
N ILE A 703 6.52 30.94 -10.69
CA ILE A 703 6.28 30.52 -12.09
C ILE A 703 7.28 29.43 -12.46
N MET A 704 6.75 28.27 -12.85
CA MET A 704 7.56 27.11 -13.18
C MET A 704 7.46 26.75 -14.65
N ILE A 705 8.61 26.69 -15.32
CA ILE A 705 8.72 26.34 -16.73
C ILE A 705 9.00 24.84 -16.86
N PRO A 706 8.12 24.07 -17.53
CA PRO A 706 8.29 22.63 -17.65
C PRO A 706 9.21 22.21 -18.80
N LEU A 707 9.77 21.02 -18.69
CA LEU A 707 10.48 20.29 -19.74
C LEU A 707 11.80 20.98 -20.22
N VAL A 708 12.42 21.73 -19.35
CA VAL A 708 13.69 22.40 -19.67
C VAL A 708 14.82 21.39 -19.83
N GLY A 709 15.54 21.47 -20.95
CA GLY A 709 16.70 20.63 -21.23
C GLY A 709 17.99 21.42 -21.45
N ASP A 710 17.90 22.69 -21.77
CA ASP A 710 19.03 23.57 -22.05
C ASP A 710 18.82 24.96 -21.42
N VAL A 711 19.86 25.50 -20.81
CA VAL A 711 19.80 26.83 -20.17
C VAL A 711 19.43 27.93 -21.16
N LYS A 712 19.79 27.80 -22.42
CA LYS A 712 19.47 28.81 -23.45
C LYS A 712 17.97 28.88 -23.76
N GLU A 713 17.29 27.74 -23.78
CA GLU A 713 15.83 27.76 -23.97
C GLU A 713 15.14 28.35 -22.73
N LEU A 714 15.62 28.00 -21.51
CA LEU A 714 15.11 28.60 -20.28
C LEU A 714 15.28 30.13 -20.30
N LYS A 715 16.50 30.59 -20.61
CA LYS A 715 16.77 32.02 -20.68
C LYS A 715 15.88 32.76 -21.68
N TYR A 716 15.65 32.17 -22.85
CA TYR A 716 14.77 32.75 -23.87
C TYR A 716 13.36 32.94 -23.33
N VAL A 717 12.77 31.91 -22.74
CA VAL A 717 11.40 31.94 -22.18
C VAL A 717 11.36 32.81 -20.92
N LYS A 718 12.35 32.73 -20.07
CA LYS A 718 12.44 33.57 -18.85
C LYS A 718 12.46 35.06 -19.22
N ASP A 719 13.20 35.45 -20.27
CA ASP A 719 13.23 36.83 -20.72
C ASP A 719 11.85 37.32 -21.15
N VAL A 720 11.06 36.47 -21.82
CA VAL A 720 9.67 36.77 -22.15
C VAL A 720 8.81 36.92 -20.89
N VAL A 721 8.94 36.02 -19.95
CA VAL A 721 8.19 36.04 -18.69
C VAL A 721 8.50 37.29 -17.88
N VAL A 722 9.79 37.59 -17.69
CA VAL A 722 10.23 38.74 -16.91
C VAL A 722 9.80 40.05 -17.56
N ALA A 723 9.96 40.20 -18.91
CA ALA A 723 9.53 41.38 -19.62
C ALA A 723 8.01 41.58 -19.47
N SER A 724 7.23 40.50 -19.59
CA SER A 724 5.77 40.57 -19.48
C SER A 724 5.32 40.89 -18.06
N ALA A 725 5.97 40.29 -17.05
CA ALA A 725 5.66 40.52 -15.65
C ALA A 725 6.00 41.94 -15.19
N ASP A 726 7.17 42.44 -15.58
CA ASP A 726 7.63 43.75 -15.20
C ASP A 726 6.81 44.87 -15.88
N GLU A 727 6.41 44.67 -17.12
CA GLU A 727 5.51 45.59 -17.84
C GLU A 727 4.14 45.66 -17.12
N GLU A 728 3.62 44.52 -16.73
CA GLU A 728 2.31 44.41 -16.05
C GLU A 728 2.37 45.04 -14.65
N LEU A 729 3.42 44.75 -13.90
CA LEU A 729 3.62 45.34 -12.56
C LEU A 729 3.74 46.85 -12.62
N LYS A 730 4.42 47.38 -13.62
CA LYS A 730 4.54 48.80 -13.83
C LYS A 730 3.18 49.43 -14.15
N ALA A 731 2.38 48.78 -15.01
CA ALA A 731 1.05 49.26 -15.37
C ALA A 731 0.11 49.24 -14.15
N LEU A 732 0.22 48.26 -13.27
CA LEU A 732 -0.56 48.13 -12.03
C LEU A 732 -0.01 48.91 -10.87
N LYS A 733 1.14 49.53 -11.02
CA LYS A 733 1.85 50.26 -9.97
C LYS A 733 2.08 49.45 -8.71
N SER A 734 2.53 48.20 -8.89
CA SER A 734 2.74 47.21 -7.82
C SER A 734 4.23 46.87 -7.72
N ASP A 735 4.66 46.64 -6.47
CA ASP A 735 6.00 46.16 -6.12
C ASP A 735 6.00 44.69 -5.80
N LEU A 736 4.98 43.93 -6.21
CA LEU A 736 4.87 42.49 -6.00
C LEU A 736 6.12 41.77 -6.49
N ARG A 737 6.64 40.89 -5.66
CA ARG A 737 7.75 40.00 -6.02
C ARG A 737 7.21 38.72 -6.61
N TYR A 738 7.95 38.11 -7.51
CA TYR A 738 7.66 36.81 -8.10
C TYR A 738 8.96 36.06 -8.34
N GLU A 739 8.86 34.76 -8.50
CA GLU A 739 10.00 33.90 -8.82
C GLU A 739 9.77 33.14 -10.12
N VAL A 740 10.84 32.92 -10.87
CA VAL A 740 10.83 32.06 -12.07
C VAL A 740 11.80 30.92 -11.87
N GLY A 741 11.29 29.71 -11.89
CA GLY A 741 12.09 28.49 -11.75
C GLY A 741 11.72 27.46 -12.80
N THR A 742 12.24 26.28 -12.65
CA THR A 742 12.04 25.22 -13.62
C THR A 742 11.71 23.88 -12.96
N MET A 743 10.98 23.05 -13.71
CA MET A 743 10.86 21.65 -13.40
C MET A 743 12.10 20.92 -13.94
N ILE A 744 12.76 20.15 -13.07
CA ILE A 744 13.85 19.26 -13.47
C ILE A 744 13.21 17.87 -13.72
N GLU A 745 13.04 17.53 -14.97
CA GLU A 745 12.38 16.30 -15.41
C GLU A 745 13.05 15.64 -16.62
N ILE A 746 14.06 16.28 -17.18
CA ILE A 746 14.90 15.73 -18.24
C ILE A 746 16.26 15.40 -17.65
N PRO A 747 16.80 14.19 -17.86
CA PRO A 747 18.13 13.83 -17.34
C PRO A 747 19.24 14.83 -17.69
N ARG A 748 19.23 15.39 -18.88
CA ARG A 748 20.19 16.42 -19.29
C ARG A 748 20.12 17.67 -18.39
N ALA A 749 18.92 18.06 -17.97
CA ALA A 749 18.75 19.19 -17.06
C ALA A 749 19.39 18.91 -15.69
N ALA A 750 19.23 17.70 -15.18
CA ALA A 750 19.88 17.29 -13.92
C ALA A 750 21.42 17.31 -14.04
N LEU A 751 21.95 16.82 -15.16
CA LEU A 751 23.39 16.82 -15.45
C LEU A 751 24.00 18.22 -15.61
N THR A 752 23.21 19.18 -16.06
CA THR A 752 23.63 20.56 -16.31
C THR A 752 22.96 21.57 -15.36
N ALA A 753 22.56 21.09 -14.18
CA ALA A 753 21.80 21.89 -13.21
C ALA A 753 22.53 23.15 -12.73
N ASP A 754 23.86 23.13 -12.68
CA ASP A 754 24.67 24.30 -12.37
C ASP A 754 24.45 25.45 -13.39
N LYS A 755 24.37 25.15 -14.67
CA LYS A 755 24.06 26.10 -15.72
C LYS A 755 22.63 26.60 -15.66
N ILE A 756 21.70 25.70 -15.44
CA ILE A 756 20.25 26.02 -15.35
C ILE A 756 19.97 26.90 -14.14
N ALA A 757 20.67 26.70 -13.02
CA ALA A 757 20.51 27.50 -11.81
C ALA A 757 20.97 28.96 -11.99
N GLU A 758 21.72 29.28 -13.02
CA GLU A 758 22.06 30.68 -13.35
C GLU A 758 20.78 31.48 -13.69
N ASP A 759 19.78 30.83 -14.27
CA ASP A 759 18.53 31.46 -14.71
C ASP A 759 17.28 30.96 -13.93
N ALA A 760 17.36 29.87 -13.19
CA ALA A 760 16.26 29.35 -12.37
C ALA A 760 16.44 29.72 -10.89
N GLU A 761 15.42 30.29 -10.29
CA GLU A 761 15.40 30.68 -8.87
C GLU A 761 14.99 29.54 -7.96
N PHE A 762 14.37 28.49 -8.51
CA PHE A 762 14.02 27.25 -7.80
C PHE A 762 14.00 26.06 -8.76
N PHE A 763 14.12 24.86 -8.20
CA PHE A 763 13.92 23.59 -8.90
C PHE A 763 12.75 22.83 -8.30
N CYS A 764 11.95 22.19 -9.15
CA CYS A 764 10.98 21.19 -8.74
C CYS A 764 11.18 19.95 -9.59
N PHE A 765 11.39 18.80 -8.94
CA PHE A 765 11.61 17.55 -9.66
C PHE A 765 10.28 16.94 -10.12
N GLY A 766 10.08 16.85 -11.41
CA GLY A 766 8.97 16.16 -12.06
C GLY A 766 9.34 14.69 -12.25
N THR A 767 9.24 13.91 -11.19
CA THR A 767 9.79 12.56 -11.15
C THR A 767 9.08 11.55 -12.04
N ASN A 768 7.84 11.83 -12.48
CA ASN A 768 7.17 10.98 -13.45
C ASN A 768 7.92 10.97 -14.79
N ASP A 769 8.19 12.13 -15.34
CA ASP A 769 8.95 12.28 -16.61
C ASP A 769 10.42 11.92 -16.41
N LEU A 770 11.02 12.31 -15.30
CA LEU A 770 12.42 12.00 -15.02
C LEU A 770 12.64 10.48 -14.95
N THR A 771 11.72 9.75 -14.35
CA THR A 771 11.75 8.28 -14.29
C THR A 771 11.59 7.69 -15.69
N GLN A 772 10.61 8.18 -16.46
CA GLN A 772 10.34 7.72 -17.81
C GLN A 772 11.57 7.87 -18.72
N MET A 773 12.21 9.01 -18.67
CA MET A 773 13.37 9.31 -19.53
C MET A 773 14.66 8.62 -19.03
N THR A 774 14.81 8.42 -17.73
CA THR A 774 15.97 7.75 -17.17
C THR A 774 15.95 6.25 -17.48
N TYR A 775 14.78 5.60 -17.34
CA TYR A 775 14.62 4.20 -17.73
C TYR A 775 14.47 4.00 -19.24
N GLY A 776 14.03 5.02 -19.98
CA GLY A 776 13.84 4.93 -21.41
C GLY A 776 12.59 4.15 -21.83
N PHE A 777 11.55 4.10 -20.99
CA PHE A 777 10.26 3.50 -21.37
C PHE A 777 9.09 4.42 -20.98
N SER A 778 8.01 4.30 -21.73
CA SER A 778 6.80 5.09 -21.51
C SER A 778 6.03 4.58 -20.27
N ARG A 779 5.61 5.50 -19.42
CA ARG A 779 4.72 5.20 -18.28
C ARG A 779 3.42 4.52 -18.76
N ASP A 780 2.85 4.97 -19.85
CA ASP A 780 1.59 4.46 -20.38
C ASP A 780 1.72 3.06 -21.00
N ASP A 781 2.89 2.73 -21.53
CA ASP A 781 3.18 1.43 -22.15
C ASP A 781 3.81 0.41 -21.22
N ALA A 782 4.37 0.84 -20.11
CA ALA A 782 5.14 -0.01 -19.19
C ALA A 782 4.34 -1.19 -18.63
N GLY A 783 3.03 -1.04 -18.47
CA GLY A 783 2.16 -2.12 -17.98
C GLY A 783 2.21 -3.38 -18.83
N LYS A 784 2.62 -3.28 -20.08
CA LYS A 784 2.73 -4.43 -20.99
C LYS A 784 3.86 -5.40 -20.62
N PHE A 785 4.89 -4.93 -19.93
CA PHE A 785 6.05 -5.76 -19.58
C PHE A 785 6.43 -5.72 -18.09
N LEU A 786 6.01 -4.75 -17.30
CA LEU A 786 6.39 -4.65 -15.88
C LEU A 786 5.93 -5.85 -15.06
N GLN A 787 4.79 -6.45 -15.38
CA GLN A 787 4.32 -7.65 -14.69
C GLN A 787 5.33 -8.80 -14.81
N ALA A 788 5.91 -9.01 -16.01
CA ALA A 788 6.95 -10.00 -16.22
C ALA A 788 8.23 -9.68 -15.42
N TYR A 789 8.55 -8.40 -15.28
CA TYR A 789 9.68 -7.94 -14.48
C TYR A 789 9.50 -8.27 -12.99
N TYR A 790 8.28 -8.11 -12.48
CA TYR A 790 7.96 -8.49 -11.09
C TYR A 790 8.03 -9.99 -10.89
N GLU A 791 7.46 -10.77 -11.80
CA GLU A 791 7.46 -12.24 -11.75
C GLU A 791 8.87 -12.82 -11.82
N ARG A 792 9.75 -12.19 -12.57
CA ARG A 792 11.15 -12.59 -12.72
C ARG A 792 12.09 -11.92 -11.72
N LYS A 793 11.54 -11.15 -10.77
CA LYS A 793 12.29 -10.48 -9.71
C LYS A 793 13.35 -9.49 -10.20
N ILE A 794 13.12 -8.90 -11.36
CA ILE A 794 13.98 -7.84 -11.91
C ILE A 794 13.66 -6.54 -11.17
N PHE A 795 12.37 -6.21 -11.02
CA PHE A 795 11.90 -5.10 -10.20
C PHE A 795 11.07 -5.61 -9.04
N GLU A 796 11.29 -5.05 -7.85
CA GLU A 796 10.47 -5.31 -6.68
C GLU A 796 9.23 -4.40 -6.65
N ASN A 797 9.33 -3.19 -7.20
CA ASN A 797 8.28 -2.18 -7.18
C ASN A 797 8.12 -1.51 -8.53
N ASP A 798 6.96 -0.90 -8.74
CA ASP A 798 6.71 0.00 -9.86
C ASP A 798 7.54 1.29 -9.68
N PRO A 799 8.48 1.61 -10.59
CA PRO A 799 9.31 2.80 -10.45
C PRO A 799 8.53 4.11 -10.56
N PHE A 800 7.30 4.09 -11.08
CA PHE A 800 6.42 5.26 -11.11
C PHE A 800 5.64 5.47 -9.81
N ALA A 801 5.46 4.43 -9.02
CA ALA A 801 4.82 4.51 -7.71
C ALA A 801 5.83 4.77 -6.59
N LYS A 802 6.99 4.15 -6.68
CA LYS A 802 8.07 4.23 -5.70
C LYS A 802 9.36 4.67 -6.37
N LEU A 803 9.95 5.74 -5.87
CA LEU A 803 11.12 6.38 -6.50
C LEU A 803 12.30 5.41 -6.63
N ASP A 804 12.85 5.34 -7.84
CA ASP A 804 14.14 4.71 -8.11
C ASP A 804 15.25 5.58 -7.50
N GLN A 805 15.79 5.14 -6.37
CA GLN A 805 16.79 5.88 -5.63
C GLN A 805 18.19 5.75 -6.25
N ASP A 806 18.45 4.70 -7.02
CA ASP A 806 19.76 4.42 -7.62
C ASP A 806 20.04 5.28 -8.86
N GLY A 807 19.09 5.37 -9.77
CA GLY A 807 19.25 6.12 -11.02
C GLY A 807 18.63 7.51 -10.94
N VAL A 808 17.32 7.60 -10.79
CA VAL A 808 16.60 8.87 -10.71
C VAL A 808 17.01 9.66 -9.46
N GLY A 809 17.14 8.97 -8.33
CA GLY A 809 17.57 9.59 -7.08
C GLY A 809 18.98 10.19 -7.15
N GLU A 810 19.90 9.53 -7.84
CA GLU A 810 21.26 10.06 -8.06
C GLU A 810 21.24 11.33 -8.92
N LEU A 811 20.39 11.35 -9.96
CA LEU A 811 20.20 12.56 -10.77
C LEU A 811 19.62 13.71 -9.94
N MET A 812 18.69 13.44 -9.04
CA MET A 812 18.11 14.45 -8.14
C MET A 812 19.19 15.01 -7.19
N ASP A 813 19.94 14.16 -6.55
CA ASP A 813 21.01 14.57 -5.63
C ASP A 813 22.09 15.39 -6.35
N MET A 814 22.48 14.96 -7.53
CA MET A 814 23.41 15.67 -8.40
C MET A 814 22.87 17.07 -8.76
N ALA A 815 21.62 17.17 -9.16
CA ALA A 815 20.99 18.43 -9.55
C ALA A 815 20.94 19.42 -8.37
N ILE A 816 20.60 18.94 -7.17
CA ILE A 816 20.59 19.78 -5.96
C ILE A 816 21.98 20.35 -5.67
N LYS A 817 22.99 19.50 -5.64
CA LYS A 817 24.38 19.89 -5.35
C LYS A 817 24.92 20.89 -6.38
N LYS A 818 24.73 20.59 -7.65
CA LYS A 818 25.15 21.48 -8.75
C LYS A 818 24.40 22.82 -8.72
N GLY A 819 23.08 22.77 -8.52
CA GLY A 819 22.27 23.97 -8.48
C GLY A 819 22.62 24.89 -7.33
N LYS A 820 22.79 24.35 -6.14
CA LYS A 820 23.17 25.10 -4.92
C LYS A 820 24.60 25.61 -4.97
N SER A 821 25.49 24.99 -5.74
CA SER A 821 26.84 25.51 -5.95
C SER A 821 26.88 26.85 -6.67
N VAL A 822 25.87 27.13 -7.49
CA VAL A 822 25.72 28.37 -8.26
C VAL A 822 24.80 29.36 -7.55
N ARG A 823 23.72 28.84 -6.96
CA ARG A 823 22.67 29.61 -6.28
C ARG A 823 22.45 29.03 -4.88
N ALA A 824 23.09 29.60 -3.87
CA ALA A 824 23.03 29.06 -2.50
C ALA A 824 21.62 29.05 -1.88
N ASP A 825 20.76 30.00 -2.29
CA ASP A 825 19.39 30.14 -1.83
C ASP A 825 18.36 29.39 -2.71
N LEU A 826 18.83 28.54 -3.63
CA LEU A 826 17.96 27.70 -4.47
C LEU A 826 17.12 26.78 -3.60
N HIS A 827 15.79 26.92 -3.67
CA HIS A 827 14.93 25.95 -3.02
C HIS A 827 14.50 24.84 -4.00
N CYS A 828 14.39 23.64 -3.47
CA CYS A 828 14.13 22.45 -4.27
C CYS A 828 12.97 21.66 -3.67
N GLY A 829 12.09 21.18 -4.52
CA GLY A 829 10.98 20.32 -4.12
C GLY A 829 10.72 19.21 -5.12
N ILE A 830 9.77 18.36 -4.81
CA ILE A 830 9.29 17.28 -5.67
C ILE A 830 7.77 17.38 -5.83
N CYS A 831 7.28 17.13 -7.03
CA CYS A 831 5.84 17.19 -7.31
C CYS A 831 5.29 15.99 -8.08
N GLY A 832 6.12 15.00 -8.43
CA GLY A 832 5.67 13.75 -9.03
C GLY A 832 4.85 12.90 -8.07
N GLU A 833 4.29 11.80 -8.55
CA GLU A 833 3.51 10.85 -7.72
C GLU A 833 4.29 10.37 -6.49
N HIS A 834 5.59 10.32 -6.58
CA HIS A 834 6.49 9.94 -5.49
C HIS A 834 6.41 10.88 -4.27
N GLY A 835 5.93 12.10 -4.44
CA GLY A 835 5.80 13.06 -3.33
C GLY A 835 4.81 12.66 -2.24
N GLY A 836 3.97 11.68 -2.48
CA GLY A 836 3.04 11.07 -1.52
C GLY A 836 3.45 9.69 -1.03
N ASP A 837 4.56 9.15 -1.50
CA ASP A 837 5.05 7.82 -1.10
C ASP A 837 6.02 7.92 0.08
N PRO A 838 5.76 7.23 1.21
CA PRO A 838 6.60 7.36 2.42
C PRO A 838 8.09 7.08 2.20
N SER A 839 8.45 6.04 1.46
CA SER A 839 9.86 5.70 1.22
C SER A 839 10.57 6.74 0.35
N SER A 840 9.85 7.29 -0.62
CA SER A 840 10.35 8.37 -1.48
C SER A 840 10.53 9.67 -0.70
N ILE A 841 9.62 9.97 0.24
CA ILE A 841 9.70 11.14 1.13
C ILE A 841 10.92 11.04 2.06
N GLU A 842 11.18 9.85 2.60
CA GLU A 842 12.38 9.60 3.40
C GLU A 842 13.66 9.92 2.59
N PHE A 843 13.71 9.46 1.36
CA PHE A 843 14.82 9.77 0.45
C PHE A 843 14.92 11.27 0.16
N CYS A 844 13.80 11.96 -0.07
CA CYS A 844 13.76 13.41 -0.27
C CYS A 844 14.29 14.18 0.93
N HIS A 845 13.97 13.72 2.14
CA HIS A 845 14.54 14.29 3.37
C HIS A 845 16.07 14.09 3.39
N LYS A 846 16.53 12.90 3.08
CA LYS A 846 17.96 12.53 3.11
C LYS A 846 18.81 13.37 2.16
N ILE A 847 18.31 13.64 0.95
CA ILE A 847 19.04 14.43 -0.04
C ILE A 847 18.88 15.96 0.14
N GLY A 848 18.10 16.39 1.11
CA GLY A 848 17.99 17.80 1.49
C GLY A 848 16.99 18.63 0.68
N LEU A 849 15.89 18.02 0.20
CA LEU A 849 14.79 18.80 -0.38
C LEU A 849 14.16 19.72 0.66
N ASP A 850 13.60 20.84 0.22
CA ASP A 850 12.90 21.79 1.08
C ASP A 850 11.44 21.41 1.31
N TYR A 851 10.79 20.82 0.30
CA TYR A 851 9.42 20.37 0.41
C TYR A 851 9.12 19.16 -0.49
N VAL A 852 8.04 18.46 -0.15
CA VAL A 852 7.39 17.49 -1.01
C VAL A 852 5.98 18.01 -1.36
N SER A 853 5.49 17.69 -2.55
CA SER A 853 4.15 18.09 -3.00
C SER A 853 3.40 16.85 -3.47
N CYS A 854 2.18 16.70 -3.02
CA CYS A 854 1.35 15.52 -3.28
C CYS A 854 -0.12 15.87 -3.44
N SER A 855 -0.93 14.91 -3.87
CA SER A 855 -2.38 15.08 -3.95
C SER A 855 -2.96 15.45 -2.58
N PRO A 856 -4.11 16.16 -2.52
CA PRO A 856 -4.66 16.67 -1.26
C PRO A 856 -4.82 15.63 -0.16
N PHE A 857 -5.35 14.45 -0.48
CA PHE A 857 -5.60 13.39 0.51
C PHE A 857 -4.33 12.68 0.98
N ARG A 858 -3.19 12.87 0.31
CA ARG A 858 -1.90 12.34 0.73
C ARG A 858 -1.11 13.29 1.64
N VAL A 859 -1.61 14.49 1.83
CA VAL A 859 -0.94 15.49 2.69
C VAL A 859 -0.70 14.98 4.12
N PRO A 860 -1.65 14.37 4.83
CA PRO A 860 -1.38 13.81 6.15
C PRO A 860 -0.33 12.69 6.13
N ILE A 861 -0.35 11.83 5.12
CA ILE A 861 0.63 10.76 4.94
C ILE A 861 2.02 11.37 4.78
N ALA A 862 2.15 12.38 3.94
CA ALA A 862 3.42 13.08 3.70
C ALA A 862 3.95 13.79 4.95
N ARG A 863 3.08 14.43 5.72
CA ARG A 863 3.45 15.07 6.98
C ARG A 863 4.00 14.07 7.98
N LEU A 864 3.34 12.94 8.13
CA LEU A 864 3.77 11.87 9.03
C LEU A 864 5.07 11.22 8.55
N ALA A 865 5.18 10.90 7.27
CA ALA A 865 6.39 10.32 6.69
C ALA A 865 7.60 11.25 6.81
N ALA A 866 7.40 12.55 6.58
CA ALA A 866 8.43 13.56 6.76
C ALA A 866 8.92 13.65 8.21
N ALA A 867 7.99 13.58 9.17
CA ALA A 867 8.32 13.56 10.59
C ALA A 867 9.11 12.32 10.97
N GLN A 868 8.70 11.16 10.48
CA GLN A 868 9.40 9.90 10.74
C GLN A 868 10.81 9.91 10.16
N ALA A 869 11.02 10.48 8.98
CA ALA A 869 12.35 10.63 8.38
C ALA A 869 13.25 11.51 9.25
N ALA A 870 12.76 12.65 9.73
CA ALA A 870 13.50 13.55 10.61
C ALA A 870 13.85 12.91 11.96
N ILE A 871 12.90 12.17 12.55
CA ILE A 871 13.11 11.44 13.82
C ILE A 871 14.16 10.35 13.65
N ALA A 872 14.11 9.58 12.58
CA ALA A 872 15.08 8.52 12.29
C ALA A 872 16.49 9.09 12.12
N GLU A 873 16.65 10.21 11.43
CA GLU A 873 17.95 10.89 11.28
C GLU A 873 18.51 11.35 12.62
N SER A 874 17.69 11.93 13.49
CA SER A 874 18.13 12.43 14.80
C SER A 874 18.62 11.33 15.76
N ARG A 875 18.28 10.07 15.49
CA ARG A 875 18.68 8.90 16.29
C ARG A 875 19.95 8.20 15.79
N GLN A 876 20.43 8.57 14.60
CA GLN A 876 21.69 8.09 14.05
C GLN A 876 22.86 8.94 14.58
#